data_4eaf4ab307869d73ff67428f343aa42a
#
_entry.id   4eaf4ab307869d73ff67428f343aa42a
#
_cell.length_a   1.000
_cell.length_b   1.000
_cell.length_c   1.000
_cell.angle_alpha   90.00
_cell.angle_beta   90.00
_cell.angle_gamma   90.00
#
_symmetry.space_group_name_H-M   'P 1'
#
loop_
_entity.id
_entity.type
_entity.pdbx_description
1 polymer ?
#
loop_
_entity_poly.entity_id
_entity_poly.type
_entity_poly.pdbx_seq_one_letter_code
_entity_poly.pdbx_strand_id
1 'polypeptide(L)'
;MTSVRSARSRRLGVAVATVLAATLGAGALTAGPAAAAVSAAPQAAPTADGLGVVPAFHKLLGGGKHGAFTMDGNRYDHQDPTYGRLTYTRYTDGTTIELDMISAEDRVVATGDTGAVINPFETSVTVFDGARGGSYTLPVDEDTYDLREIGLAGGGLLAVSTTGPQPVLKLHTVAEGSRVIDGMPGKDANPTLASATDAHALLLTKDAGGAAVWAVVDLATAKVVETYAVPAAADPSSVTFSDRRIAWVEYPAGAAPRAVVRDRTGGADITVPLPQAPDRDYDLGLVGDWLTYSRPGGLTATTPSPARPLTARHLTGGESFELLDHTVRSTDSPAGGQTVWGGSVAGGADGEGVHRITAGPDGVPRAVQEATTLESTALRPASSELPHDGKWFRPVNGVLAPLRFDFALNRGNVRVDAVFRHQDGRTLTRTWTATDRNVRFDWHHYIGTTENGEPRYSGAPSGSYQVSFTFTPLNGIGEAVRVEGQLALELDVRPHGFDFDTTPDLLARDADGVLWTDTTVMTPEGELDGRRARVGAGWQAYDRIETTGDIARSGRSDIVARDRSGVLWFYESNGYGRFYDRSRVGGGWQVYDQLSGGSDYTGDGRPDLLATDKAGVLWLYRSTGNVDAPFAARKKVGSGWGVYNQLVGTGNIAGAASGDLLARDKNGALWLYLGKGDGTFTGRTLVGSGWNAYTELIGGGDADNDGKPDLFAYSAAERKTYFYGGTGDRTKPLKVRRANTVFAGGAYNHVA
;
A
#
# COMPACT_ATOMS: atom_id res chain seq x y z
N MET A 1 -37.51 -6.25 -53.96
CA MET A 1 -36.55 -6.03 -55.07
C MET A 1 -35.65 -4.88 -54.70
N THR A 2 -34.35 -5.19 -54.61
CA THR A 2 -33.14 -4.35 -54.79
C THR A 2 -32.91 -3.23 -53.78
N SER A 3 -31.81 -3.07 -53.21
CA SER A 3 -30.51 -3.75 -52.98
C SER A 3 -29.67 -2.86 -52.06
N VAL A 4 -29.05 -3.48 -51.10
CA VAL A 4 -28.13 -2.86 -50.12
C VAL A 4 -26.80 -2.52 -50.83
N ARG A 5 -26.26 -1.34 -50.60
CA ARG A 5 -24.84 -1.04 -50.86
C ARG A 5 -24.15 -0.64 -49.54
N SER A 6 -23.21 -1.46 -49.15
CA SER A 6 -22.26 -1.25 -48.05
C SER A 6 -21.21 -0.21 -48.44
N ALA A 7 -20.91 0.72 -47.55
CA ALA A 7 -19.75 1.61 -47.66
C ALA A 7 -18.69 1.14 -46.62
N ARG A 8 -17.54 0.73 -47.13
CA ARG A 8 -16.31 0.45 -46.36
C ARG A 8 -15.66 1.78 -45.95
N SER A 9 -15.49 2.02 -44.68
CA SER A 9 -14.62 3.10 -44.20
C SER A 9 -13.19 2.57 -44.01
N ARG A 10 -12.25 3.23 -44.67
CA ARG A 10 -10.80 3.00 -44.56
C ARG A 10 -10.30 3.58 -43.24
N ARG A 11 -9.55 2.78 -42.50
CA ARG A 11 -8.73 3.21 -41.37
C ARG A 11 -7.50 3.95 -41.90
N LEU A 12 -7.31 5.20 -41.48
CA LEU A 12 -6.03 5.91 -41.54
C LEU A 12 -5.42 5.85 -40.11
N GLY A 13 -4.30 5.17 -40.00
CA GLY A 13 -3.44 5.26 -38.83
C GLY A 13 -2.56 6.50 -38.97
N VAL A 14 -2.54 7.34 -37.95
CA VAL A 14 -1.54 8.40 -37.78
C VAL A 14 -0.78 8.09 -36.53
N ALA A 15 0.51 7.72 -36.68
CA ALA A 15 1.45 7.64 -35.61
C ALA A 15 1.95 9.06 -35.29
N VAL A 16 1.70 9.54 -34.07
CA VAL A 16 2.33 10.75 -33.54
C VAL A 16 3.34 10.33 -32.49
N ALA A 17 4.62 10.42 -32.82
CA ALA A 17 5.71 10.33 -31.88
C ALA A 17 5.90 11.68 -31.21
N THR A 18 5.59 11.79 -29.91
CA THR A 18 5.88 12.99 -29.12
C THR A 18 7.10 12.73 -28.26
N VAL A 19 8.20 13.39 -28.59
CA VAL A 19 9.40 13.46 -27.77
C VAL A 19 9.14 14.49 -26.67
N LEU A 20 9.11 14.07 -25.42
CA LEU A 20 9.04 14.97 -24.25
C LEU A 20 10.45 15.10 -23.67
N ALA A 21 11.06 16.26 -23.83
CA ALA A 21 12.30 16.62 -23.14
C ALA A 21 11.95 17.13 -21.73
N ALA A 22 12.34 16.38 -20.70
CA ALA A 22 12.24 16.82 -19.31
C ALA A 22 13.53 17.53 -18.91
N THR A 23 13.46 18.82 -18.61
CA THR A 23 14.52 19.60 -17.95
C THR A 23 14.49 19.29 -16.45
N LEU A 24 15.49 18.57 -15.95
CA LEU A 24 15.76 18.37 -14.53
C LEU A 24 16.71 19.47 -14.03
N GLY A 25 16.25 20.20 -13.02
CA GLY A 25 17.05 21.14 -12.26
C GLY A 25 18.13 20.42 -11.43
N ALA A 26 19.38 20.87 -11.57
CA ALA A 26 20.53 20.31 -10.93
C ALA A 26 20.60 20.73 -9.43
N GLY A 27 20.41 19.74 -8.53
CA GLY A 27 20.89 19.80 -7.16
C GLY A 27 22.21 19.02 -7.07
N ALA A 28 23.29 19.69 -6.73
CA ALA A 28 24.61 19.08 -6.62
C ALA A 28 24.70 18.15 -5.41
N LEU A 29 24.72 16.85 -5.65
CA LEU A 29 25.19 15.84 -4.70
C LEU A 29 26.63 15.50 -5.06
N THR A 30 27.55 15.70 -4.14
CA THR A 30 28.95 15.29 -4.28
C THR A 30 29.03 13.77 -4.32
N ALA A 31 29.31 13.23 -5.50
CA ALA A 31 29.58 11.81 -5.69
C ALA A 31 30.99 11.48 -5.16
N GLY A 32 31.06 10.53 -4.25
CA GLY A 32 32.31 9.79 -3.95
C GLY A 32 32.74 8.94 -5.16
N PRO A 33 34.01 8.51 -5.24
CA PRO A 33 34.51 7.83 -6.41
C PRO A 33 33.77 6.50 -6.64
N ALA A 34 33.14 6.40 -7.80
CA ALA A 34 32.51 5.16 -8.27
C ALA A 34 33.63 4.14 -8.57
N ALA A 35 33.63 3.03 -7.85
CA ALA A 35 34.44 1.87 -8.23
C ALA A 35 33.90 1.32 -9.57
N ALA A 36 34.80 1.20 -10.56
CA ALA A 36 34.44 0.63 -11.84
C ALA A 36 34.03 -0.84 -11.68
N ALA A 37 32.76 -1.16 -11.93
CA ALA A 37 32.27 -2.52 -11.98
C ALA A 37 32.80 -3.16 -13.29
N VAL A 38 33.61 -4.19 -13.17
CA VAL A 38 33.97 -5.04 -14.32
C VAL A 38 32.75 -5.97 -14.54
N SER A 39 31.99 -5.71 -15.59
CA SER A 39 30.90 -6.59 -16.05
C SER A 39 31.56 -7.88 -16.59
N ALA A 40 31.52 -8.95 -15.79
CA ALA A 40 31.72 -10.29 -16.31
C ALA A 40 30.51 -10.66 -17.19
N ALA A 41 30.72 -11.07 -18.42
CA ALA A 41 29.66 -11.47 -19.33
C ALA A 41 28.83 -12.63 -18.69
N PRO A 42 27.51 -12.52 -18.66
CA PRO A 42 26.70 -13.58 -18.06
C PRO A 42 26.82 -14.86 -18.86
N GLN A 43 27.18 -15.95 -18.18
CA GLN A 43 27.08 -17.28 -18.75
C GLN A 43 25.60 -17.68 -18.68
N ALA A 44 25.01 -18.06 -19.83
CA ALA A 44 23.62 -18.47 -19.88
C ALA A 44 23.36 -19.57 -18.83
N ALA A 45 22.41 -19.28 -17.94
CA ALA A 45 21.92 -20.26 -16.97
C ALA A 45 21.30 -21.46 -17.72
N PRO A 46 21.42 -22.70 -17.21
CA PRO A 46 20.68 -23.83 -17.74
C PRO A 46 19.18 -23.48 -17.69
N THR A 47 18.46 -23.82 -18.74
CA THR A 47 17.00 -23.67 -18.80
C THR A 47 16.38 -24.47 -17.65
N ALA A 48 15.29 -23.97 -17.06
CA ALA A 48 14.60 -24.57 -15.91
C ALA A 48 14.03 -26.01 -16.14
N ASP A 49 14.17 -26.54 -17.32
CA ASP A 49 13.77 -27.89 -17.67
C ASP A 49 14.73 -28.92 -17.06
N GLY A 50 14.30 -29.57 -15.99
CA GLY A 50 15.05 -30.67 -15.33
C GLY A 50 15.56 -30.36 -13.91
N LEU A 51 15.32 -29.16 -13.39
CA LEU A 51 15.67 -28.85 -11.99
C LEU A 51 14.68 -29.51 -11.01
N GLY A 52 15.22 -29.96 -9.87
CA GLY A 52 14.39 -30.42 -8.76
C GLY A 52 13.53 -29.28 -8.20
N VAL A 53 12.33 -29.65 -7.74
CA VAL A 53 11.44 -28.69 -7.08
C VAL A 53 11.57 -28.83 -5.56
N VAL A 54 11.97 -27.75 -4.90
CA VAL A 54 11.97 -27.62 -3.43
C VAL A 54 10.76 -26.77 -3.05
N PRO A 55 9.88 -27.27 -2.15
CA PRO A 55 8.72 -26.48 -1.77
C PRO A 55 9.11 -25.10 -1.19
N ALA A 56 8.46 -24.04 -1.63
CA ALA A 56 8.58 -22.73 -1.04
C ALA A 56 8.26 -22.80 0.47
N PHE A 57 8.93 -22.01 1.30
CA PHE A 57 8.81 -21.98 2.76
C PHE A 57 9.54 -23.11 3.54
N HIS A 58 10.20 -24.04 2.87
CA HIS A 58 11.09 -24.96 3.53
C HIS A 58 12.34 -24.22 4.06
N LYS A 59 12.94 -24.76 5.13
CA LYS A 59 14.18 -24.24 5.71
C LYS A 59 15.36 -25.06 5.22
N LEU A 60 16.37 -24.43 4.62
CA LEU A 60 17.63 -25.07 4.27
C LEU A 60 18.38 -25.45 5.58
N LEU A 61 18.73 -26.73 5.72
CA LEU A 61 19.48 -27.25 6.85
C LEU A 61 20.96 -27.52 6.51
N GLY A 62 21.22 -28.04 5.33
CA GLY A 62 22.55 -28.30 4.83
C GLY A 62 22.51 -28.57 3.33
N GLY A 63 23.65 -28.35 2.66
CA GLY A 63 23.77 -28.65 1.24
C GLY A 63 25.21 -28.99 0.87
N GLY A 64 25.35 -29.95 -0.06
CA GLY A 64 26.62 -30.48 -0.49
C GLY A 64 26.76 -30.44 -2.00
N LYS A 65 27.59 -31.36 -2.50
CA LYS A 65 27.87 -31.49 -3.91
C LYS A 65 26.71 -32.14 -4.67
N HIS A 66 25.95 -33.02 -4.03
CA HIS A 66 24.99 -33.91 -4.71
C HIS A 66 23.53 -33.55 -4.41
N GLY A 67 23.25 -32.77 -3.36
CA GLY A 67 21.90 -32.35 -3.00
C GLY A 67 21.83 -31.44 -1.80
N ALA A 68 20.60 -31.13 -1.38
CA ALA A 68 20.31 -30.29 -0.21
C ALA A 68 19.24 -30.92 0.69
N PHE A 69 19.45 -30.74 2.00
CA PHE A 69 18.48 -31.06 3.04
C PHE A 69 17.62 -29.85 3.33
N THR A 70 16.32 -30.06 3.28
CA THR A 70 15.35 -29.04 3.65
C THR A 70 14.32 -29.61 4.63
N MET A 71 13.76 -28.74 5.45
CA MET A 71 12.73 -29.09 6.41
C MET A 71 11.52 -28.16 6.22
N ASP A 72 10.32 -28.71 6.28
CA ASP A 72 9.10 -27.92 6.29
C ASP A 72 9.13 -26.92 7.46
N GLY A 73 9.05 -25.64 7.12
CA GLY A 73 9.03 -24.54 8.10
C GLY A 73 7.66 -24.29 8.71
N ASN A 74 6.63 -24.87 8.15
CA ASN A 74 5.25 -24.72 8.58
C ASN A 74 4.93 -25.74 9.70
N ARG A 75 5.29 -25.40 10.93
CA ARG A 75 4.81 -26.12 12.14
C ARG A 75 3.30 -25.98 12.39
N TYR A 76 2.54 -25.50 11.42
CA TYR A 76 1.10 -25.25 11.51
C TYR A 76 0.35 -25.97 10.39
N ASP A 77 0.46 -27.29 10.36
CA ASP A 77 -0.69 -28.05 9.92
C ASP A 77 -1.71 -28.00 11.06
N HIS A 78 -2.90 -27.44 10.81
CA HIS A 78 -3.95 -27.25 11.82
C HIS A 78 -4.46 -28.57 12.43
N GLN A 79 -3.95 -29.72 12.00
CA GLN A 79 -4.30 -31.05 12.52
C GLN A 79 -3.24 -31.66 13.44
N ASP A 80 -1.94 -31.30 13.29
CA ASP A 80 -0.90 -31.72 14.23
C ASP A 80 0.31 -30.74 14.21
N PRO A 81 0.42 -29.84 15.20
CA PRO A 81 1.48 -28.83 15.27
C PRO A 81 2.87 -29.37 15.61
N THR A 82 3.05 -30.68 15.77
CA THR A 82 4.27 -31.30 16.32
C THR A 82 5.17 -31.96 15.26
N TYR A 83 4.74 -32.08 14.02
CA TYR A 83 5.50 -32.78 12.98
C TYR A 83 6.00 -31.85 11.87
N GLY A 84 7.29 -31.97 11.52
CA GLY A 84 7.92 -31.43 10.32
C GLY A 84 8.35 -32.57 9.39
N ARG A 85 8.65 -32.30 8.13
CA ARG A 85 9.20 -33.27 7.19
C ARG A 85 10.61 -32.90 6.83
N LEU A 86 11.55 -33.82 7.02
CA LEU A 86 12.91 -33.72 6.51
C LEU A 86 12.95 -34.31 5.09
N THR A 87 13.45 -33.54 4.15
CA THR A 87 13.58 -33.94 2.76
C THR A 87 15.00 -33.75 2.26
N TYR A 88 15.43 -34.60 1.33
CA TYR A 88 16.66 -34.43 0.57
C TYR A 88 16.34 -34.31 -0.91
N THR A 89 16.75 -33.23 -1.55
CA THR A 89 16.59 -33.01 -2.99
C THR A 89 17.92 -33.24 -3.69
N ARG A 90 17.97 -34.24 -4.58
CA ARG A 90 19.15 -34.58 -5.38
C ARG A 90 19.26 -33.65 -6.59
N TYR A 91 20.44 -33.11 -6.85
CA TYR A 91 20.64 -32.17 -7.93
C TYR A 91 20.69 -32.79 -9.33
N THR A 92 21.13 -34.06 -9.46
CA THR A 92 21.36 -34.70 -10.76
C THR A 92 20.06 -35.01 -11.53
N ASP A 93 18.96 -35.27 -10.85
CA ASP A 93 17.69 -35.67 -11.42
C ASP A 93 16.47 -35.01 -10.81
N GLY A 94 16.71 -34.07 -9.88
CA GLY A 94 15.64 -33.34 -9.19
C GLY A 94 14.79 -34.18 -8.25
N THR A 95 15.19 -35.44 -7.98
CA THR A 95 14.41 -36.31 -7.09
C THR A 95 14.41 -35.80 -5.67
N THR A 96 13.25 -35.60 -5.10
CA THR A 96 13.08 -35.29 -3.67
C THR A 96 12.70 -36.56 -2.93
N ILE A 97 13.45 -36.87 -1.86
CA ILE A 97 13.28 -38.03 -1.00
C ILE A 97 12.79 -37.51 0.34
N GLU A 98 11.59 -37.95 0.76
CA GLU A 98 11.14 -37.74 2.16
C GLU A 98 11.87 -38.73 3.05
N LEU A 99 12.60 -38.22 4.06
CA LEU A 99 13.43 -39.07 4.90
C LEU A 99 12.68 -39.52 6.14
N ASP A 100 11.99 -38.61 6.83
CA ASP A 100 11.21 -38.96 8.00
C ASP A 100 10.21 -37.86 8.38
N MET A 101 9.18 -38.23 9.16
CA MET A 101 8.33 -37.30 9.89
C MET A 101 8.97 -37.03 11.26
N ILE A 102 9.24 -35.76 11.55
CA ILE A 102 9.98 -35.34 12.74
C ILE A 102 8.99 -35.00 13.84
N SER A 103 9.07 -35.70 14.97
CA SER A 103 8.31 -35.35 16.17
C SER A 103 8.87 -34.11 16.88
N ALA A 104 8.13 -33.54 17.82
CA ALA A 104 8.59 -32.41 18.62
C ALA A 104 9.83 -32.72 19.48
N GLU A 105 10.09 -33.99 19.77
CA GLU A 105 11.20 -34.46 20.59
C GLU A 105 12.43 -34.82 19.76
N ASP A 106 12.27 -35.05 18.44
CA ASP A 106 13.37 -35.37 17.57
C ASP A 106 14.26 -34.16 17.29
N ARG A 107 15.53 -34.42 17.11
CA ARG A 107 16.55 -33.41 16.79
C ARG A 107 17.11 -33.69 15.42
N VAL A 108 17.29 -32.63 14.63
CA VAL A 108 17.73 -32.74 13.24
C VAL A 108 19.04 -32.02 13.04
N VAL A 109 19.99 -32.69 12.43
CA VAL A 109 21.28 -32.13 12.03
C VAL A 109 21.55 -32.46 10.56
N ALA A 110 22.10 -31.52 9.81
CA ALA A 110 22.52 -31.75 8.43
C ALA A 110 23.77 -30.92 8.10
N THR A 111 24.68 -31.49 7.35
CA THR A 111 25.90 -30.83 6.88
C THR A 111 26.30 -31.44 5.53
N GLY A 112 26.47 -30.61 4.49
CA GLY A 112 26.80 -31.10 3.17
C GLY A 112 25.73 -32.05 2.62
N ASP A 113 26.16 -33.23 2.18
CA ASP A 113 25.32 -34.32 1.66
C ASP A 113 24.87 -35.31 2.74
N THR A 114 25.10 -35.03 4.03
CA THR A 114 24.70 -35.89 5.14
C THR A 114 23.69 -35.21 6.06
N GLY A 115 22.69 -35.97 6.49
CA GLY A 115 21.66 -35.48 7.44
C GLY A 115 21.15 -36.60 8.32
N ALA A 116 20.75 -36.29 9.55
CA ALA A 116 20.23 -37.26 10.50
C ALA A 116 19.05 -36.71 11.29
N VAL A 117 18.11 -37.60 11.62
CA VAL A 117 17.10 -37.42 12.65
C VAL A 117 17.57 -38.22 13.87
N ILE A 118 17.62 -37.57 15.02
CA ILE A 118 18.10 -38.14 16.26
C ILE A 118 16.91 -38.28 17.19
N ASN A 119 16.47 -39.53 17.38
CA ASN A 119 15.44 -39.86 18.35
C ASN A 119 16.07 -39.96 19.74
N PRO A 120 15.62 -39.23 20.76
CA PRO A 120 16.24 -39.23 22.10
C PRO A 120 16.12 -40.56 22.84
N PHE A 121 15.30 -41.50 22.38
CA PHE A 121 15.05 -42.78 23.04
C PHE A 121 15.80 -43.96 22.38
N GLU A 122 16.66 -43.68 21.39
CA GLU A 122 17.45 -44.72 20.71
C GLU A 122 18.92 -44.67 21.12
N THR A 123 19.60 -45.81 20.96
CA THR A 123 21.05 -45.96 21.23
C THR A 123 21.89 -45.92 19.96
N SER A 124 21.31 -45.48 18.88
CA SER A 124 21.99 -45.33 17.58
C SER A 124 21.42 -44.16 16.79
N VAL A 125 22.20 -43.58 15.91
CA VAL A 125 21.81 -42.48 15.05
C VAL A 125 21.88 -42.93 13.62
N THR A 126 20.77 -42.88 12.90
CA THR A 126 20.75 -43.15 11.44
C THR A 126 21.04 -41.88 10.68
N VAL A 127 22.10 -41.93 9.88
CA VAL A 127 22.52 -40.83 9.01
C VAL A 127 22.19 -41.20 7.58
N PHE A 128 21.51 -40.34 6.88
CA PHE A 128 21.27 -40.42 5.45
C PHE A 128 22.49 -39.80 4.71
N ASP A 129 23.04 -40.53 3.74
CA ASP A 129 24.12 -40.10 2.86
C ASP A 129 23.56 -39.83 1.46
N GLY A 130 23.35 -38.58 1.14
CA GLY A 130 22.79 -38.16 -0.17
C GLY A 130 23.71 -38.49 -1.34
N ALA A 131 25.02 -38.47 -1.14
CA ALA A 131 25.99 -38.81 -2.17
C ALA A 131 25.88 -40.26 -2.61
N ARG A 132 25.58 -41.18 -1.67
CA ARG A 132 25.41 -42.62 -1.92
C ARG A 132 23.96 -43.05 -2.15
N GLY A 133 23.01 -42.15 -1.81
CA GLY A 133 21.58 -42.43 -1.91
C GLY A 133 21.09 -43.48 -0.91
N GLY A 134 21.74 -43.62 0.24
CA GLY A 134 21.43 -44.58 1.27
C GLY A 134 21.66 -44.07 2.68
N SER A 135 21.43 -44.89 3.69
CA SER A 135 21.69 -44.55 5.09
C SER A 135 22.69 -45.50 5.72
N TYR A 136 23.33 -45.03 6.79
CA TYR A 136 24.18 -45.83 7.68
C TYR A 136 23.87 -45.47 9.12
N THR A 137 24.20 -46.41 10.02
CA THR A 137 23.97 -46.24 11.44
C THR A 137 25.27 -45.91 12.15
N LEU A 138 25.27 -44.82 12.92
CA LEU A 138 26.37 -44.47 13.83
C LEU A 138 26.12 -45.15 15.19
N PRO A 139 27.06 -46.01 15.65
CA PRO A 139 26.98 -46.52 16.97
C PRO A 139 27.30 -45.41 17.99
N VAL A 140 26.49 -45.27 19.01
CA VAL A 140 26.75 -44.42 20.15
C VAL A 140 26.94 -45.34 21.38
N ASP A 141 27.84 -45.00 22.28
CA ASP A 141 28.19 -45.80 23.44
C ASP A 141 27.33 -45.53 24.69
N GLU A 142 26.30 -44.71 24.51
CA GLU A 142 25.34 -44.31 25.54
C GLU A 142 23.98 -43.99 24.88
N ASP A 143 22.93 -43.86 25.68
CA ASP A 143 21.62 -43.42 25.18
C ASP A 143 21.72 -42.03 24.54
N THR A 144 21.08 -41.84 23.43
CA THR A 144 21.06 -40.54 22.72
C THR A 144 20.41 -39.45 23.56
N TYR A 145 19.59 -39.82 24.57
CA TYR A 145 19.03 -38.92 25.57
C TYR A 145 20.11 -38.16 26.35
N ASP A 146 21.23 -38.87 26.68
CA ASP A 146 22.37 -38.31 27.42
C ASP A 146 23.39 -37.61 26.52
N LEU A 147 23.13 -37.56 25.21
CA LEU A 147 23.95 -36.84 24.26
C LEU A 147 23.30 -35.50 23.91
N ARG A 148 24.09 -34.49 23.87
CA ARG A 148 23.74 -33.22 23.24
C ARG A 148 24.52 -33.11 21.91
N GLU A 149 23.85 -33.39 20.81
CA GLU A 149 24.42 -33.25 19.48
C GLU A 149 24.76 -31.79 19.17
N ILE A 150 25.88 -31.58 18.48
CA ILE A 150 26.29 -30.26 18.01
C ILE A 150 26.37 -30.18 16.49
N GLY A 151 26.39 -31.30 15.78
CA GLY A 151 26.31 -31.35 14.33
C GLY A 151 27.03 -32.53 13.67
N LEU A 152 26.89 -32.67 12.38
CA LEU A 152 27.59 -33.64 11.55
C LEU A 152 28.84 -33.01 10.93
N ALA A 153 29.97 -33.74 10.94
CA ALA A 153 31.20 -33.35 10.28
C ALA A 153 31.97 -34.58 9.77
N GLY A 154 32.45 -34.58 8.54
CA GLY A 154 33.21 -35.70 7.94
C GLY A 154 32.45 -37.02 7.95
N GLY A 155 31.11 -37.01 7.86
CA GLY A 155 30.26 -38.21 7.98
C GLY A 155 30.11 -38.76 9.38
N GLY A 156 30.66 -38.11 10.43
CA GLY A 156 30.50 -38.45 11.85
C GLY A 156 29.62 -37.46 12.60
N LEU A 157 29.08 -37.87 13.75
CA LEU A 157 28.32 -37.02 14.68
C LEU A 157 29.23 -36.46 15.76
N LEU A 158 29.26 -35.16 15.91
CA LEU A 158 29.83 -34.47 17.05
C LEU A 158 28.75 -34.27 18.12
N ALA A 159 28.99 -34.78 19.32
CA ALA A 159 28.05 -34.65 20.42
C ALA A 159 28.78 -34.49 21.77
N VAL A 160 28.14 -33.82 22.71
CA VAL A 160 28.60 -33.71 24.09
C VAL A 160 27.90 -34.77 24.91
N SER A 161 28.66 -35.69 25.47
CA SER A 161 28.18 -36.67 26.46
C SER A 161 27.98 -35.99 27.81
N THR A 162 26.85 -36.26 28.46
CA THR A 162 26.49 -35.70 29.76
C THR A 162 26.46 -36.77 30.88
N THR A 163 26.72 -38.04 30.57
CA THR A 163 26.67 -39.17 31.52
C THR A 163 27.76 -39.15 32.62
N GLY A 164 28.87 -38.43 32.41
CA GLY A 164 29.98 -38.32 33.32
C GLY A 164 29.92 -37.11 34.27
N PRO A 165 30.87 -37.01 35.24
CA PRO A 165 30.96 -35.87 36.16
C PRO A 165 31.35 -34.55 35.46
N GLN A 166 31.80 -34.60 34.26
CA GLN A 166 32.12 -33.46 33.37
C GLN A 166 31.65 -33.75 31.97
N PRO A 167 31.08 -32.75 31.27
CA PRO A 167 30.73 -32.90 29.86
C PRO A 167 31.96 -33.22 29.02
N VAL A 168 31.84 -34.18 28.10
CA VAL A 168 32.92 -34.60 27.20
C VAL A 168 32.46 -34.55 25.75
N LEU A 169 33.19 -33.83 24.90
CA LEU A 169 32.92 -33.80 23.48
C LEU A 169 33.45 -35.07 22.81
N LYS A 170 32.60 -35.76 22.08
CA LYS A 170 32.92 -37.00 21.36
C LYS A 170 32.61 -36.84 19.84
N LEU A 171 33.38 -37.57 19.05
CA LEU A 171 33.13 -37.81 17.62
C LEU A 171 32.71 -39.28 17.45
N HIS A 172 31.51 -39.51 16.96
CA HIS A 172 30.97 -40.83 16.66
C HIS A 172 31.09 -41.11 15.19
N THR A 173 31.76 -42.18 14.81
CA THR A 173 31.95 -42.60 13.39
C THR A 173 31.67 -44.08 13.21
N VAL A 174 31.33 -44.50 11.98
CA VAL A 174 31.13 -45.92 11.65
C VAL A 174 32.40 -46.74 11.82
N ALA A 175 33.55 -46.16 11.41
CA ALA A 175 34.81 -46.88 11.32
C ALA A 175 35.47 -47.11 12.71
N GLU A 176 35.34 -46.13 13.59
CA GLU A 176 36.13 -46.10 14.85
C GLU A 176 35.25 -45.97 16.11
N GLY A 177 33.93 -45.96 15.94
CA GLY A 177 33.01 -45.81 17.09
C GLY A 177 33.08 -44.42 17.70
N SER A 178 32.92 -44.33 19.01
CA SER A 178 32.95 -43.08 19.80
C SER A 178 34.35 -42.74 20.24
N ARG A 179 34.86 -41.57 19.85
CA ARG A 179 36.18 -41.07 20.28
C ARG A 179 36.04 -39.73 20.98
N VAL A 180 36.75 -39.57 22.08
CA VAL A 180 36.85 -38.28 22.79
C VAL A 180 37.69 -37.31 21.95
N ILE A 181 37.23 -36.08 21.82
CA ILE A 181 38.02 -35.00 21.21
C ILE A 181 39.09 -34.56 22.25
N ASP A 182 40.35 -34.79 21.88
CA ASP A 182 41.49 -34.42 22.69
C ASP A 182 41.94 -32.97 22.45
N GLY A 183 42.49 -32.34 23.49
CA GLY A 183 43.06 -30.98 23.38
C GLY A 183 42.06 -29.85 23.40
N MET A 184 40.81 -30.05 23.87
CA MET A 184 39.86 -28.97 24.03
C MET A 184 40.41 -27.85 24.92
N PRO A 185 40.24 -26.54 24.53
CA PRO A 185 40.88 -25.42 25.25
C PRO A 185 40.30 -25.15 26.63
N GLY A 186 39.13 -25.70 26.95
CA GLY A 186 38.47 -25.58 28.24
C GLY A 186 37.41 -26.66 28.42
N LYS A 187 36.68 -26.60 29.56
CA LYS A 187 35.61 -27.54 29.89
C LYS A 187 34.26 -26.91 29.61
N ASP A 188 34.03 -26.50 28.35
CA ASP A 188 32.74 -25.92 27.95
C ASP A 188 31.68 -27.03 27.82
N ALA A 189 30.61 -26.91 28.58
CA ALA A 189 29.46 -27.82 28.45
C ALA A 189 28.62 -27.55 27.18
N ASN A 190 28.85 -26.44 26.50
CA ASN A 190 28.00 -25.96 25.40
C ASN A 190 28.80 -25.53 24.18
N PRO A 191 29.75 -26.32 23.65
CA PRO A 191 30.37 -26.02 22.38
C PRO A 191 29.30 -26.08 21.25
N THR A 192 29.51 -25.34 20.19
CA THR A 192 28.63 -25.38 19.00
C THR A 192 29.51 -25.60 17.77
N LEU A 193 28.98 -26.36 16.80
CA LEU A 193 29.60 -26.49 15.48
C LEU A 193 29.29 -25.21 14.68
N ALA A 194 30.31 -24.47 14.36
CA ALA A 194 30.18 -23.24 13.61
C ALA A 194 30.25 -23.48 12.08
N SER A 195 31.18 -24.33 11.64
CA SER A 195 31.37 -24.73 10.25
C SER A 195 32.17 -26.05 10.19
N ALA A 196 32.14 -26.74 9.04
CA ALA A 196 32.90 -27.95 8.83
C ALA A 196 33.37 -28.09 7.38
N THR A 197 34.56 -28.72 7.21
CA THR A 197 35.01 -29.29 5.94
C THR A 197 35.00 -30.82 6.04
N ASP A 198 35.37 -31.51 4.99
CA ASP A 198 35.49 -33.00 5.02
C ASP A 198 36.60 -33.47 6.01
N ALA A 199 37.60 -32.63 6.27
CA ALA A 199 38.73 -32.96 7.14
C ALA A 199 38.67 -32.37 8.54
N HIS A 200 37.99 -31.22 8.69
CA HIS A 200 38.04 -30.45 9.93
C HIS A 200 36.64 -29.97 10.38
N ALA A 201 36.47 -29.81 11.69
CA ALA A 201 35.32 -29.12 12.27
C ALA A 201 35.78 -27.85 13.02
N LEU A 202 35.10 -26.72 12.80
CA LEU A 202 35.29 -25.49 13.55
C LEU A 202 34.26 -25.40 14.66
N LEU A 203 34.70 -25.35 15.87
CA LEU A 203 33.86 -25.24 17.07
C LEU A 203 33.96 -23.86 17.68
N LEU A 204 32.85 -23.26 18.05
CA LEU A 204 32.83 -22.17 19.02
C LEU A 204 32.70 -22.76 20.43
N THR A 205 33.66 -22.45 21.30
CA THR A 205 33.78 -23.01 22.67
C THR A 205 34.39 -21.94 23.59
N LYS A 206 34.74 -22.34 24.84
CA LYS A 206 35.40 -21.48 25.81
C LYS A 206 36.74 -22.05 26.20
N ASP A 207 37.70 -21.17 26.47
CA ASP A 207 38.98 -21.53 27.07
C ASP A 207 38.86 -21.79 28.59
N ALA A 208 39.95 -22.16 29.25
CA ALA A 208 40.00 -22.41 30.66
C ALA A 208 39.67 -21.18 31.53
N GLY A 209 39.79 -19.97 30.98
CA GLY A 209 39.41 -18.70 31.60
C GLY A 209 37.96 -18.30 31.34
N GLY A 210 37.24 -19.04 30.50
CA GLY A 210 35.86 -18.76 30.12
C GLY A 210 35.70 -17.81 28.95
N ALA A 211 36.78 -17.39 28.28
CA ALA A 211 36.73 -16.56 27.09
C ALA A 211 36.34 -17.39 25.85
N ALA A 212 35.56 -16.78 24.94
CA ALA A 212 35.16 -17.43 23.70
C ALA A 212 36.36 -17.67 22.78
N VAL A 213 36.44 -18.87 22.20
CA VAL A 213 37.47 -19.27 21.26
C VAL A 213 36.89 -20.13 20.15
N TRP A 214 37.44 -20.04 18.97
CA TRP A 214 37.22 -21.00 17.90
C TRP A 214 38.31 -22.07 17.96
N ALA A 215 37.89 -23.35 18.01
CA ALA A 215 38.78 -24.50 18.03
C ALA A 215 38.59 -25.33 16.75
N VAL A 216 39.67 -25.62 16.07
CA VAL A 216 39.67 -26.48 14.88
C VAL A 216 40.01 -27.89 15.30
N VAL A 217 39.10 -28.82 15.02
CA VAL A 217 39.24 -30.24 15.28
C VAL A 217 39.60 -30.95 13.97
N ASP A 218 40.69 -31.68 13.96
CA ASP A 218 41.02 -32.64 12.90
C ASP A 218 40.19 -33.92 13.12
N LEU A 219 39.32 -34.23 12.14
CA LEU A 219 38.37 -35.33 12.27
C LEU A 219 39.01 -36.72 12.17
N ALA A 220 40.13 -36.85 11.50
CA ALA A 220 40.84 -38.11 11.37
C ALA A 220 41.51 -38.52 12.69
N THR A 221 42.09 -37.56 13.41
CA THR A 221 42.77 -37.83 14.69
C THR A 221 41.91 -37.59 15.94
N ALA A 222 40.75 -36.95 15.78
CA ALA A 222 39.87 -36.47 16.86
C ALA A 222 40.61 -35.57 17.86
N LYS A 223 41.42 -34.62 17.32
CA LYS A 223 42.23 -33.67 18.13
C LYS A 223 42.01 -32.24 17.73
N VAL A 224 42.05 -31.33 18.70
CA VAL A 224 42.13 -29.90 18.43
C VAL A 224 43.56 -29.59 17.88
N VAL A 225 43.62 -29.04 16.70
CA VAL A 225 44.90 -28.71 16.02
C VAL A 225 45.20 -27.21 16.00
N GLU A 226 44.18 -26.37 16.11
CA GLU A 226 44.29 -24.92 16.13
C GLU A 226 43.28 -24.28 17.06
N THR A 227 43.60 -23.13 17.63
CA THR A 227 42.73 -22.36 18.50
C THR A 227 42.89 -20.88 18.19
N TYR A 228 41.77 -20.16 18.04
CA TYR A 228 41.74 -18.73 17.78
C TYR A 228 40.87 -18.02 18.83
N ALA A 229 41.43 -16.97 19.46
CA ALA A 229 40.64 -16.11 20.33
C ALA A 229 39.60 -15.35 19.52
N VAL A 230 38.36 -15.31 20.01
CA VAL A 230 37.30 -14.52 19.42
C VAL A 230 37.51 -13.05 19.76
N PRO A 231 37.71 -12.16 18.79
CA PRO A 231 37.88 -10.72 19.05
C PRO A 231 36.64 -10.12 19.70
N ALA A 232 36.81 -9.13 20.59
CA ALA A 232 35.70 -8.50 21.31
C ALA A 232 34.68 -7.79 20.37
N ALA A 233 35.12 -7.36 19.18
CA ALA A 233 34.24 -6.74 18.17
C ALA A 233 33.58 -7.77 17.24
N ALA A 234 34.00 -9.05 17.31
CA ALA A 234 33.49 -10.09 16.42
C ALA A 234 32.08 -10.53 16.84
N ASP A 235 31.29 -10.90 15.86
CA ASP A 235 30.11 -11.76 16.05
C ASP A 235 30.58 -13.20 15.91
N PRO A 236 30.59 -13.97 17.02
CA PRO A 236 31.10 -15.35 17.00
C PRO A 236 30.28 -16.28 16.10
N SER A 237 29.00 -15.96 15.85
CA SER A 237 28.09 -16.78 15.05
C SER A 237 28.24 -16.54 13.54
N SER A 238 28.88 -15.44 13.12
CA SER A 238 29.08 -15.10 11.73
C SER A 238 30.28 -15.82 11.08
N VAL A 239 30.96 -16.71 11.82
CA VAL A 239 32.19 -17.33 11.34
C VAL A 239 31.93 -18.35 10.23
N THR A 240 32.72 -18.28 9.17
CA THR A 240 32.84 -19.30 8.12
C THR A 240 34.27 -19.82 8.03
N PHE A 241 34.42 -21.02 7.49
CA PHE A 241 35.66 -21.75 7.56
C PHE A 241 35.94 -22.56 6.29
N SER A 242 37.19 -22.64 5.92
CA SER A 242 37.69 -23.52 4.88
C SER A 242 39.03 -24.15 5.30
N ASP A 243 39.54 -25.11 4.55
CA ASP A 243 40.85 -25.72 4.85
C ASP A 243 42.00 -24.71 4.88
N ARG A 244 41.83 -23.56 4.23
CA ARG A 244 42.88 -22.52 4.16
C ARG A 244 42.58 -21.30 5.04
N ARG A 245 41.32 -20.91 5.23
CA ARG A 245 40.96 -19.63 5.84
C ARG A 245 39.84 -19.75 6.83
N ILE A 246 39.83 -18.81 7.78
CA ILE A 246 38.70 -18.51 8.67
C ILE A 246 38.29 -17.06 8.46
N ALA A 247 36.97 -16.77 8.43
CA ALA A 247 36.45 -15.41 8.30
C ALA A 247 35.30 -15.17 9.26
N TRP A 248 35.17 -13.95 9.77
CA TRP A 248 34.10 -13.53 10.68
C TRP A 248 33.72 -12.06 10.45
N VAL A 249 32.57 -11.64 10.97
CA VAL A 249 32.15 -10.23 10.94
C VAL A 249 32.54 -9.54 12.24
N GLU A 250 33.06 -8.33 12.13
CA GLU A 250 33.31 -7.42 13.26
C GLU A 250 32.42 -6.20 13.19
N TYR A 251 31.98 -5.74 14.35
CA TYR A 251 31.20 -4.52 14.57
C TYR A 251 32.00 -3.55 15.45
N PRO A 252 33.00 -2.84 14.92
CA PRO A 252 33.79 -1.91 15.72
C PRO A 252 32.92 -0.74 16.19
N ALA A 253 33.12 -0.27 17.41
CA ALA A 253 32.41 0.86 17.96
C ALA A 253 32.61 2.14 17.12
N GLY A 254 31.51 2.73 16.64
CA GLY A 254 31.55 3.97 15.84
C GLY A 254 32.03 3.81 14.39
N ALA A 255 32.19 2.60 13.88
CA ALA A 255 32.58 2.33 12.50
C ALA A 255 31.60 1.35 11.80
N ALA A 256 31.69 1.29 10.47
CA ALA A 256 30.91 0.35 9.68
C ALA A 256 31.33 -1.10 9.95
N PRO A 257 30.40 -2.08 9.77
CA PRO A 257 30.73 -3.49 9.88
C PRO A 257 31.77 -3.90 8.83
N ARG A 258 32.56 -4.90 9.16
CA ARG A 258 33.57 -5.43 8.26
C ARG A 258 33.73 -6.94 8.44
N ALA A 259 34.04 -7.64 7.37
CA ALA A 259 34.51 -9.01 7.46
C ALA A 259 36.03 -9.01 7.64
N VAL A 260 36.54 -9.89 8.47
CA VAL A 260 37.95 -10.16 8.69
C VAL A 260 38.22 -11.56 8.20
N VAL A 261 39.24 -11.72 7.36
CA VAL A 261 39.65 -13.01 6.78
C VAL A 261 41.07 -13.28 7.18
N ARG A 262 41.34 -14.43 7.83
CA ARG A 262 42.65 -14.88 8.29
C ARG A 262 43.03 -16.14 7.56
N ASP A 263 44.27 -16.18 7.03
CA ASP A 263 44.86 -17.40 6.49
C ASP A 263 45.34 -18.28 7.68
N ARG A 264 44.97 -19.54 7.68
CA ARG A 264 45.33 -20.50 8.75
C ARG A 264 46.83 -20.80 8.82
N THR A 265 47.54 -20.61 7.71
CA THR A 265 48.99 -20.78 7.65
C THR A 265 49.80 -19.57 8.17
N GLY A 266 49.08 -18.51 8.55
CA GLY A 266 49.65 -17.27 9.08
C GLY A 266 49.60 -16.13 8.06
N GLY A 267 49.99 -14.94 8.53
CA GLY A 267 49.97 -13.71 7.74
C GLY A 267 49.14 -12.60 8.36
N ALA A 268 49.02 -11.47 7.70
CA ALA A 268 48.17 -10.36 8.14
C ALA A 268 46.72 -10.64 7.77
N ASP A 269 45.80 -10.26 8.69
CA ASP A 269 44.37 -10.33 8.43
C ASP A 269 43.97 -9.41 7.28
N ILE A 270 43.10 -9.92 6.40
CA ILE A 270 42.49 -9.14 5.31
C ILE A 270 41.15 -8.60 5.82
N THR A 271 40.96 -7.29 5.66
CA THR A 271 39.72 -6.64 6.08
C THR A 271 38.90 -6.22 4.89
N VAL A 272 37.62 -6.63 4.85
CA VAL A 272 36.66 -6.31 3.80
C VAL A 272 35.55 -5.47 4.39
N PRO A 273 35.36 -4.19 3.97
CA PRO A 273 34.23 -3.38 4.41
C PRO A 273 32.91 -4.01 3.95
N LEU A 274 31.92 -4.07 4.86
CA LEU A 274 30.57 -4.54 4.55
C LEU A 274 29.60 -3.34 4.47
N PRO A 275 28.56 -3.41 3.62
CA PRO A 275 27.51 -2.41 3.60
C PRO A 275 26.82 -2.31 4.97
N GLN A 276 26.49 -1.11 5.43
CA GLN A 276 25.79 -0.94 6.69
C GLN A 276 24.38 -1.52 6.60
N ALA A 277 23.99 -2.37 7.55
CA ALA A 277 22.67 -2.94 7.67
C ALA A 277 22.06 -2.57 9.04
N PRO A 278 20.72 -2.50 9.15
CA PRO A 278 20.04 -2.08 10.38
C PRO A 278 20.20 -3.09 11.53
N ASP A 279 20.47 -4.33 11.24
CA ASP A 279 20.73 -5.42 12.18
C ASP A 279 22.09 -6.08 11.89
N ARG A 280 22.55 -6.88 12.84
CA ARG A 280 23.88 -7.53 12.81
C ARG A 280 23.79 -8.96 12.27
N ASP A 281 23.16 -9.12 11.09
CA ASP A 281 22.91 -10.44 10.54
C ASP A 281 23.53 -10.54 9.14
N TYR A 282 24.73 -11.09 9.06
CA TYR A 282 25.47 -11.36 7.81
C TYR A 282 25.82 -12.83 7.73
N ASP A 283 25.48 -13.44 6.60
CA ASP A 283 26.04 -14.72 6.16
C ASP A 283 27.32 -14.47 5.39
N LEU A 284 28.38 -15.17 5.75
CA LEU A 284 29.66 -15.17 5.05
C LEU A 284 29.93 -16.52 4.38
N GLY A 285 30.78 -16.53 3.38
CA GLY A 285 31.34 -17.75 2.78
C GLY A 285 32.68 -17.52 2.14
N LEU A 286 33.46 -18.60 2.03
CA LEU A 286 34.78 -18.61 1.44
C LEU A 286 34.81 -19.49 0.18
N VAL A 287 35.14 -18.88 -0.97
CA VAL A 287 35.25 -19.57 -2.26
C VAL A 287 36.59 -19.25 -2.88
N GLY A 288 37.62 -20.11 -2.64
CA GLY A 288 38.98 -19.84 -3.09
C GLY A 288 39.55 -18.55 -2.50
N ASP A 289 39.93 -17.61 -3.34
CA ASP A 289 40.45 -16.28 -2.97
C ASP A 289 39.35 -15.21 -2.88
N TRP A 290 38.08 -15.62 -2.77
CA TRP A 290 36.93 -14.74 -2.66
C TRP A 290 36.19 -14.93 -1.34
N LEU A 291 35.70 -13.82 -0.81
CA LEU A 291 34.70 -13.77 0.25
C LEU A 291 33.32 -13.54 -0.39
N THR A 292 32.34 -14.34 -0.03
CA THR A 292 30.94 -14.04 -0.30
C THR A 292 30.27 -13.52 0.96
N TYR A 293 29.37 -12.58 0.80
CA TYR A 293 28.59 -12.04 1.91
C TYR A 293 27.19 -11.62 1.47
N SER A 294 26.23 -11.77 2.37
CA SER A 294 24.88 -11.29 2.17
C SER A 294 24.19 -11.09 3.52
N ARG A 295 23.04 -10.43 3.50
CA ARG A 295 22.13 -10.35 4.63
C ARG A 295 20.92 -11.26 4.33
N PRO A 296 20.73 -12.35 5.10
CA PRO A 296 19.63 -13.28 4.89
C PRO A 296 18.26 -12.61 5.12
N GLY A 297 17.18 -13.33 4.79
CA GLY A 297 15.79 -12.91 5.02
C GLY A 297 14.90 -12.93 3.78
N GLY A 298 15.46 -12.99 2.59
CA GLY A 298 14.75 -13.27 1.34
C GLY A 298 13.54 -12.36 1.06
N LEU A 299 12.55 -12.92 0.37
CA LEU A 299 11.33 -12.22 -0.04
C LEU A 299 10.43 -11.82 1.13
N THR A 300 10.58 -12.44 2.31
CA THR A 300 9.79 -12.15 3.51
C THR A 300 10.30 -10.93 4.30
N ALA A 301 11.50 -10.43 3.98
CA ALA A 301 12.05 -9.25 4.63
C ALA A 301 11.17 -8.01 4.38
N THR A 302 11.07 -7.14 5.40
CA THR A 302 10.21 -5.95 5.37
C THR A 302 10.98 -4.64 5.23
N THR A 303 12.32 -4.69 5.22
CA THR A 303 13.18 -3.52 5.10
C THR A 303 14.19 -3.69 3.98
N PRO A 304 14.46 -2.66 3.19
CA PRO A 304 15.52 -2.70 2.19
C PRO A 304 16.90 -2.79 2.86
N SER A 305 17.83 -3.44 2.20
CA SER A 305 19.24 -3.47 2.63
C SER A 305 20.16 -3.57 1.42
N PRO A 306 21.24 -2.80 1.35
CA PRO A 306 22.25 -2.92 0.30
C PRO A 306 23.06 -4.23 0.38
N ALA A 307 22.90 -4.98 1.47
CA ALA A 307 23.53 -6.29 1.67
C ALA A 307 22.59 -7.47 1.33
N ARG A 308 21.40 -7.25 0.76
CA ARG A 308 20.49 -8.34 0.33
C ARG A 308 21.08 -9.22 -0.74
N PRO A 309 21.70 -8.66 -1.81
CA PRO A 309 22.37 -9.47 -2.83
C PRO A 309 23.49 -10.32 -2.22
N LEU A 310 23.62 -11.57 -2.69
CA LEU A 310 24.83 -12.33 -2.43
C LEU A 310 25.96 -11.73 -3.26
N THR A 311 26.88 -11.08 -2.60
CA THR A 311 28.01 -10.40 -3.25
C THR A 311 29.30 -11.20 -3.05
N ALA A 312 30.01 -11.46 -4.14
CA ALA A 312 31.37 -11.97 -4.11
C ALA A 312 32.37 -10.82 -4.18
N ARG A 313 33.42 -10.87 -3.34
CA ARG A 313 34.50 -9.89 -3.33
C ARG A 313 35.86 -10.58 -3.27
N HIS A 314 36.74 -10.22 -4.20
CA HIS A 314 38.09 -10.74 -4.23
C HIS A 314 38.94 -10.17 -3.08
N LEU A 315 39.58 -11.04 -2.32
CA LEU A 315 40.27 -10.68 -1.06
C LEU A 315 41.42 -9.70 -1.23
N THR A 316 42.16 -9.76 -2.34
CA THR A 316 43.31 -8.89 -2.58
C THR A 316 43.11 -7.92 -3.74
N GLY A 317 42.32 -8.27 -4.76
CA GLY A 317 42.07 -7.46 -5.97
C GLY A 317 41.05 -6.36 -5.77
N GLY A 318 40.16 -6.48 -4.78
CA GLY A 318 39.09 -5.52 -4.51
C GLY A 318 37.92 -5.56 -5.49
N GLU A 319 37.94 -6.43 -6.47
CA GLU A 319 36.82 -6.69 -7.39
C GLU A 319 35.64 -7.24 -6.63
N SER A 320 34.42 -6.82 -7.03
CA SER A 320 33.19 -7.35 -6.46
C SER A 320 32.07 -7.37 -7.47
N PHE A 321 31.20 -8.37 -7.38
CA PHE A 321 30.00 -8.50 -8.20
C PHE A 321 28.93 -9.30 -7.46
N GLU A 322 27.70 -9.14 -7.90
CA GLU A 322 26.54 -9.84 -7.34
C GLU A 322 26.39 -11.22 -8.00
N LEU A 323 26.15 -12.24 -7.17
CA LEU A 323 25.86 -13.63 -7.59
C LEU A 323 24.38 -13.90 -7.64
N LEU A 324 23.62 -13.46 -6.62
CA LEU A 324 22.19 -13.62 -6.48
C LEU A 324 21.58 -12.27 -6.05
N ASP A 325 20.36 -12.01 -6.46
CA ASP A 325 19.63 -10.77 -6.09
C ASP A 325 19.26 -10.70 -4.60
N HIS A 326 19.14 -11.87 -3.94
CA HIS A 326 18.95 -11.97 -2.48
C HIS A 326 19.31 -13.36 -1.96
N THR A 327 19.41 -13.46 -0.62
CA THR A 327 19.56 -14.74 0.08
C THR A 327 18.47 -14.91 1.13
N VAL A 328 18.01 -16.13 1.29
CA VAL A 328 17.15 -16.55 2.41
C VAL A 328 18.02 -17.11 3.52
N ARG A 329 18.94 -17.98 3.19
CA ARG A 329 19.91 -18.62 4.07
C ARG A 329 21.09 -19.19 3.27
N SER A 330 22.24 -19.24 3.88
CA SER A 330 23.39 -19.98 3.35
C SER A 330 23.93 -21.00 4.35
N THR A 331 24.61 -22.02 3.83
CA THR A 331 25.36 -23.02 4.59
C THR A 331 26.68 -23.31 3.89
N ASP A 332 27.76 -23.48 4.64
CA ASP A 332 29.03 -23.92 4.08
C ASP A 332 28.90 -25.33 3.50
N SER A 333 29.54 -25.58 2.38
CA SER A 333 29.67 -26.93 1.80
C SER A 333 30.98 -27.54 2.24
N PRO A 334 31.01 -28.72 2.86
CA PRO A 334 32.25 -29.39 3.29
C PRO A 334 33.24 -29.61 2.16
N ALA A 335 32.76 -29.81 0.93
CA ALA A 335 33.57 -29.94 -0.28
C ALA A 335 34.14 -28.60 -0.83
N GLY A 336 33.92 -27.51 -0.09
CA GLY A 336 34.25 -26.14 -0.47
C GLY A 336 33.14 -25.37 -1.15
N GLY A 337 33.08 -24.06 -0.92
CA GLY A 337 32.01 -23.18 -1.36
C GLY A 337 30.80 -23.17 -0.44
N GLN A 338 29.63 -22.81 -0.97
CA GLN A 338 28.39 -22.64 -0.22
C GLN A 338 27.19 -23.25 -0.94
N THR A 339 26.21 -23.70 -0.18
CA THR A 339 24.84 -23.91 -0.65
C THR A 339 23.99 -22.79 -0.15
N VAL A 340 23.28 -22.11 -1.05
CA VAL A 340 22.51 -20.91 -0.77
C VAL A 340 21.07 -21.09 -1.24
N TRP A 341 20.11 -20.93 -0.35
CA TRP A 341 18.74 -20.66 -0.72
C TRP A 341 18.61 -19.17 -0.99
N GLY A 342 18.30 -18.80 -2.21
CA GLY A 342 18.27 -17.42 -2.63
C GLY A 342 17.45 -17.20 -3.89
N GLY A 343 17.48 -15.99 -4.37
CA GLY A 343 16.76 -15.55 -5.54
C GLY A 343 17.46 -15.82 -6.85
N SER A 344 17.19 -14.98 -7.85
CA SER A 344 17.70 -15.15 -9.20
C SER A 344 19.21 -14.96 -9.27
N VAL A 345 19.85 -15.76 -10.10
CA VAL A 345 21.25 -15.55 -10.48
C VAL A 345 21.34 -14.21 -11.23
N ALA A 346 22.31 -13.38 -10.88
CA ALA A 346 22.52 -12.07 -11.50
C ALA A 346 22.62 -12.20 -13.04
N GLY A 347 21.69 -11.53 -13.75
CA GLY A 347 21.56 -11.63 -15.20
C GLY A 347 20.99 -12.96 -15.74
N GLY A 348 20.53 -13.85 -14.87
CA GLY A 348 19.94 -15.14 -15.20
C GLY A 348 18.39 -15.13 -15.25
N ALA A 349 17.79 -16.33 -15.22
CA ALA A 349 16.35 -16.51 -15.18
C ALA A 349 15.79 -16.06 -13.83
N ASP A 350 14.55 -15.54 -13.84
CA ASP A 350 13.80 -15.18 -12.64
C ASP A 350 13.36 -16.44 -11.88
N GLY A 351 13.63 -16.51 -10.58
CA GLY A 351 13.17 -17.59 -9.72
C GLY A 351 13.99 -17.78 -8.46
N GLU A 352 13.31 -18.10 -7.35
CA GLU A 352 13.93 -18.47 -6.10
C GLU A 352 14.29 -19.97 -6.12
N GLY A 353 15.37 -20.35 -5.46
CA GLY A 353 15.78 -21.74 -5.40
C GLY A 353 17.03 -22.00 -4.57
N VAL A 354 17.54 -23.22 -4.67
CA VAL A 354 18.80 -23.65 -4.06
C VAL A 354 19.92 -23.52 -5.10
N HIS A 355 20.96 -22.79 -4.70
CA HIS A 355 22.10 -22.50 -5.55
C HIS A 355 23.38 -23.06 -4.91
N ARG A 356 24.26 -23.58 -5.71
CA ARG A 356 25.62 -23.95 -5.31
C ARG A 356 26.59 -22.86 -5.76
N ILE A 357 27.33 -22.31 -4.82
CA ILE A 357 28.33 -21.28 -5.05
C ILE A 357 29.72 -21.94 -4.98
N THR A 358 30.41 -22.04 -6.10
CA THR A 358 31.73 -22.67 -6.21
C THR A 358 32.63 -21.87 -7.11
N ALA A 359 33.97 -22.10 -7.02
CA ALA A 359 34.93 -21.51 -7.92
C ALA A 359 34.81 -22.14 -9.31
N GLY A 360 34.72 -21.32 -10.34
CA GLY A 360 34.86 -21.75 -11.72
C GLY A 360 36.32 -22.14 -12.09
N PRO A 361 36.56 -22.59 -13.33
CA PRO A 361 37.92 -22.95 -13.80
C PRO A 361 38.91 -21.80 -13.73
N ASP A 362 38.45 -20.58 -13.74
CA ASP A 362 39.21 -19.34 -13.61
C ASP A 362 39.40 -18.87 -12.15
N GLY A 363 38.90 -19.67 -11.18
CA GLY A 363 38.93 -19.33 -9.77
C GLY A 363 37.86 -18.32 -9.32
N VAL A 364 36.98 -17.83 -10.24
CA VAL A 364 35.94 -16.86 -9.93
C VAL A 364 34.68 -17.57 -9.43
N PRO A 365 34.03 -17.11 -8.34
CA PRO A 365 32.78 -17.68 -7.84
C PRO A 365 31.69 -17.63 -8.87
N ARG A 366 30.91 -18.70 -8.96
CA ARG A 366 29.72 -18.83 -9.80
C ARG A 366 28.58 -19.42 -9.03
N ALA A 367 27.39 -18.88 -9.27
CA ALA A 367 26.16 -19.45 -8.76
C ALA A 367 25.57 -20.39 -9.83
N VAL A 368 25.27 -21.61 -9.43
CA VAL A 368 24.57 -22.59 -10.26
C VAL A 368 23.27 -22.92 -9.53
N GLN A 369 22.13 -22.71 -10.17
CA GLN A 369 20.85 -23.11 -9.62
C GLN A 369 20.71 -24.64 -9.74
N GLU A 370 20.53 -25.32 -8.63
CA GLU A 370 20.45 -26.77 -8.53
C GLU A 370 19.01 -27.27 -8.29
N ALA A 371 18.17 -26.42 -7.69
CA ALA A 371 16.75 -26.69 -7.50
C ALA A 371 15.96 -25.36 -7.50
N THR A 372 14.67 -25.44 -7.80
CA THR A 372 13.80 -24.27 -7.89
C THR A 372 12.61 -24.39 -6.93
N THR A 373 12.13 -23.26 -6.37
CA THR A 373 10.87 -23.21 -5.64
C THR A 373 9.68 -22.98 -6.56
N LEU A 374 9.90 -22.68 -7.82
CA LEU A 374 8.92 -22.18 -8.80
C LEU A 374 8.34 -20.80 -8.43
N GLU A 375 8.83 -20.17 -7.37
CA GLU A 375 8.43 -18.80 -6.99
C GLU A 375 9.23 -17.78 -7.76
N SER A 376 8.54 -16.77 -8.31
CA SER A 376 9.17 -15.65 -9.00
C SER A 376 9.71 -14.65 -7.98
N THR A 377 10.94 -14.18 -8.18
CA THR A 377 11.52 -13.08 -7.40
C THR A 377 10.96 -11.72 -7.83
N ALA A 378 10.50 -11.59 -9.07
CA ALA A 378 9.80 -10.42 -9.56
C ALA A 378 8.42 -10.29 -8.90
N LEU A 379 8.06 -9.08 -8.47
CA LEU A 379 6.71 -8.82 -8.01
C LEU A 379 5.75 -8.88 -9.19
N ARG A 380 4.65 -9.63 -9.06
CA ARG A 380 3.66 -9.81 -10.12
C ARG A 380 2.23 -9.78 -9.56
N PRO A 381 1.33 -8.97 -10.12
CA PRO A 381 -0.09 -9.09 -9.87
C PRO A 381 -0.66 -10.28 -10.67
N ALA A 382 -1.70 -10.93 -10.15
CA ALA A 382 -2.40 -12.01 -10.83
C ALA A 382 -3.10 -11.54 -12.12
N SER A 383 -3.43 -10.25 -12.20
CA SER A 383 -3.95 -9.57 -13.40
C SER A 383 -3.21 -8.27 -13.60
N SER A 384 -2.86 -7.96 -14.85
CA SER A 384 -2.34 -6.66 -15.27
C SER A 384 -3.45 -5.64 -15.53
N GLU A 385 -4.71 -6.07 -15.53
CA GLU A 385 -5.86 -5.21 -15.76
C GLU A 385 -6.31 -4.53 -14.45
N LEU A 386 -6.62 -3.25 -14.52
CA LEU A 386 -7.21 -2.52 -13.40
C LEU A 386 -8.61 -3.07 -13.11
N PRO A 387 -8.96 -3.41 -11.86
CA PRO A 387 -10.35 -3.64 -11.50
C PRO A 387 -11.22 -2.46 -11.93
N HIS A 388 -12.34 -2.76 -12.60
CA HIS A 388 -13.27 -1.76 -13.13
C HIS A 388 -12.76 -0.94 -14.34
N ASP A 389 -11.72 -1.34 -15.02
CA ASP A 389 -11.25 -0.62 -16.22
C ASP A 389 -12.35 -0.48 -17.28
N GLY A 390 -12.46 0.72 -17.87
CA GLY A 390 -13.44 1.08 -18.87
C GLY A 390 -14.89 1.15 -18.38
N LYS A 391 -15.18 0.99 -17.08
CA LYS A 391 -16.56 0.99 -16.55
C LYS A 391 -17.06 2.38 -16.18
N TRP A 392 -18.39 2.55 -16.34
CA TRP A 392 -19.14 3.70 -15.88
C TRP A 392 -19.93 3.34 -14.64
N PHE A 393 -19.94 4.24 -13.64
CA PHE A 393 -20.64 4.06 -12.38
C PHE A 393 -21.66 5.17 -12.19
N ARG A 394 -22.86 4.77 -11.80
CA ARG A 394 -23.98 5.65 -11.50
C ARG A 394 -24.54 5.31 -10.13
N PRO A 395 -25.15 6.26 -9.42
CA PRO A 395 -25.95 5.95 -8.23
C PRO A 395 -27.07 4.99 -8.58
N VAL A 396 -27.31 4.00 -7.74
CA VAL A 396 -28.46 3.10 -7.82
C VAL A 396 -29.39 3.41 -6.66
N ASN A 397 -30.62 3.82 -6.95
CA ASN A 397 -31.58 4.34 -5.95
C ASN A 397 -30.97 5.45 -5.08
N GLY A 398 -30.23 6.36 -5.71
CA GLY A 398 -29.58 7.48 -5.03
C GLY A 398 -28.34 7.13 -4.21
N VAL A 399 -27.88 5.88 -4.22
CA VAL A 399 -26.71 5.43 -3.48
C VAL A 399 -25.59 5.07 -4.44
N LEU A 400 -24.45 5.72 -4.31
CA LEU A 400 -23.21 5.33 -4.98
C LEU A 400 -22.38 4.48 -4.00
N ALA A 401 -22.40 3.17 -4.20
CA ALA A 401 -21.63 2.25 -3.35
C ALA A 401 -20.13 2.46 -3.54
N PRO A 402 -19.29 2.34 -2.48
CA PRO A 402 -17.85 2.41 -2.61
C PRO A 402 -17.31 1.46 -3.69
N LEU A 403 -16.39 1.94 -4.51
CA LEU A 403 -15.73 1.12 -5.52
C LEU A 403 -14.57 0.38 -4.88
N ARG A 404 -14.63 -0.95 -4.93
CA ARG A 404 -13.64 -1.83 -4.36
C ARG A 404 -12.60 -2.25 -5.40
N PHE A 405 -11.34 -2.01 -5.10
CA PHE A 405 -10.19 -2.46 -5.87
C PHE A 405 -9.50 -3.59 -5.10
N ASP A 406 -9.60 -4.81 -5.61
CA ASP A 406 -8.95 -5.98 -5.04
C ASP A 406 -7.84 -6.44 -5.99
N PHE A 407 -6.62 -6.61 -5.46
CA PHE A 407 -5.47 -7.10 -6.20
C PHE A 407 -4.90 -8.32 -5.47
N ALA A 408 -4.65 -9.39 -6.21
CA ALA A 408 -3.88 -10.52 -5.74
C ALA A 408 -2.46 -10.42 -6.30
N LEU A 409 -1.46 -10.35 -5.42
CA LEU A 409 -0.05 -10.35 -5.78
C LEU A 409 0.54 -11.73 -5.50
N ASN A 410 1.65 -12.07 -6.15
CA ASN A 410 2.38 -13.30 -5.83
C ASN A 410 3.01 -13.25 -4.43
N ARG A 411 3.27 -12.04 -3.89
CA ARG A 411 3.79 -11.84 -2.52
C ARG A 411 3.26 -10.55 -1.90
N GLY A 412 3.32 -10.46 -0.55
CA GLY A 412 2.99 -9.28 0.23
C GLY A 412 4.20 -8.37 0.49
N ASN A 413 4.16 -7.65 1.63
CA ASN A 413 5.19 -6.70 2.05
C ASN A 413 5.50 -5.64 0.98
N VAL A 414 4.46 -4.95 0.51
CA VAL A 414 4.55 -3.90 -0.50
C VAL A 414 4.08 -2.56 0.04
N ARG A 415 4.73 -1.48 -0.41
CA ARG A 415 4.14 -0.14 -0.37
C ARG A 415 3.23 0.01 -1.57
N VAL A 416 2.04 0.51 -1.33
CA VAL A 416 1.02 0.75 -2.36
C VAL A 416 0.83 2.25 -2.51
N ASP A 417 0.97 2.76 -3.73
CA ASP A 417 0.67 4.13 -4.09
C ASP A 417 -0.51 4.10 -5.09
N ALA A 418 -1.69 4.53 -4.64
CA ALA A 418 -2.89 4.66 -5.47
C ALA A 418 -3.07 6.12 -5.90
N VAL A 419 -3.28 6.35 -7.19
CA VAL A 419 -3.52 7.68 -7.75
C VAL A 419 -4.77 7.65 -8.60
N PHE A 420 -5.73 8.52 -8.27
CA PHE A 420 -6.93 8.79 -9.07
C PHE A 420 -6.80 10.21 -9.61
N ARG A 421 -6.81 10.37 -10.91
CA ARG A 421 -6.72 11.66 -11.59
C ARG A 421 -7.98 11.91 -12.42
N HIS A 422 -8.77 12.89 -12.03
CA HIS A 422 -9.92 13.33 -12.81
C HIS A 422 -9.49 14.12 -14.05
N GLN A 423 -10.33 14.14 -15.08
CA GLN A 423 -10.09 14.85 -16.35
C GLN A 423 -9.86 16.36 -16.19
N ASP A 424 -10.34 16.99 -15.10
CA ASP A 424 -10.12 18.42 -14.80
C ASP A 424 -8.81 18.70 -14.06
N GLY A 425 -8.01 17.67 -13.78
CA GLY A 425 -6.72 17.76 -13.13
C GLY A 425 -6.71 17.51 -11.61
N ARG A 426 -7.88 17.43 -10.95
CA ARG A 426 -7.96 17.05 -9.54
C ARG A 426 -7.41 15.64 -9.34
N THR A 427 -6.72 15.39 -8.23
CA THR A 427 -6.10 14.09 -7.92
C THR A 427 -6.39 13.66 -6.50
N LEU A 428 -6.51 12.34 -6.30
CA LEU A 428 -6.38 11.69 -5.01
C LEU A 428 -5.11 10.84 -5.04
N THR A 429 -4.25 11.00 -4.05
CA THR A 429 -3.13 10.09 -3.83
C THR A 429 -3.26 9.45 -2.46
N ARG A 430 -3.10 8.13 -2.39
CA ARG A 430 -3.07 7.34 -1.16
C ARG A 430 -1.85 6.44 -1.15
N THR A 431 -1.16 6.43 -0.02
CA THR A 431 0.00 5.58 0.21
C THR A 431 -0.19 4.80 1.49
N TRP A 432 0.02 3.47 1.44
CA TRP A 432 0.00 2.60 2.62
C TRP A 432 0.90 1.40 2.39
N THR A 433 1.10 0.60 3.42
CA THR A 433 1.82 -0.67 3.35
C THR A 433 0.83 -1.83 3.44
N ALA A 434 1.02 -2.86 2.63
CA ALA A 434 0.27 -4.10 2.68
C ALA A 434 1.23 -5.26 2.97
N THR A 435 0.98 -5.97 4.07
CA THR A 435 1.74 -7.16 4.46
C THR A 435 1.25 -8.41 3.74
N ASP A 436 -0.06 -8.48 3.49
CA ASP A 436 -0.68 -9.57 2.75
C ASP A 436 -0.51 -9.43 1.23
N ARG A 437 -0.53 -10.56 0.54
CA ARG A 437 -0.55 -10.60 -0.92
C ARG A 437 -1.87 -10.13 -1.54
N ASN A 438 -2.96 -10.13 -0.77
CA ASN A 438 -4.26 -9.61 -1.20
C ASN A 438 -4.39 -8.16 -0.76
N VAL A 439 -4.28 -7.24 -1.70
CA VAL A 439 -4.35 -5.80 -1.45
C VAL A 439 -5.73 -5.29 -1.80
N ARG A 440 -6.38 -4.62 -0.84
CA ARG A 440 -7.71 -4.04 -1.01
C ARG A 440 -7.69 -2.54 -0.78
N PHE A 441 -8.45 -1.83 -1.61
CA PHE A 441 -8.75 -0.42 -1.44
C PHE A 441 -10.22 -0.16 -1.77
N ASP A 442 -10.97 0.44 -0.84
CA ASP A 442 -12.35 0.89 -1.05
C ASP A 442 -12.35 2.42 -1.28
N TRP A 443 -12.67 2.84 -2.51
CA TRP A 443 -12.78 4.25 -2.86
C TRP A 443 -14.20 4.76 -2.57
N HIS A 444 -14.32 5.67 -1.62
CA HIS A 444 -15.58 6.29 -1.19
C HIS A 444 -15.90 7.57 -1.96
N HIS A 445 -15.51 7.67 -3.23
CA HIS A 445 -15.83 8.78 -4.16
C HIS A 445 -15.43 10.16 -3.61
N TYR A 446 -14.23 10.26 -3.08
CA TYR A 446 -13.61 11.54 -2.76
C TYR A 446 -12.34 11.74 -3.58
N ILE A 447 -11.97 13.01 -3.77
CA ILE A 447 -10.73 13.40 -4.40
C ILE A 447 -9.99 14.38 -3.50
N GLY A 448 -8.68 14.42 -3.58
CA GLY A 448 -7.87 15.32 -2.74
C GLY A 448 -7.54 16.60 -3.46
N THR A 449 -7.45 17.68 -2.69
CA THR A 449 -6.78 18.93 -3.05
C THR A 449 -5.79 19.27 -1.94
N THR A 450 -4.90 20.23 -2.17
CA THR A 450 -3.99 20.70 -1.14
C THR A 450 -4.29 22.19 -0.88
N GLU A 451 -4.62 22.54 0.35
CA GLU A 451 -4.82 23.91 0.77
C GLU A 451 -3.81 24.26 1.87
N ASN A 452 -2.99 25.28 1.65
CA ASN A 452 -1.93 25.72 2.58
C ASN A 452 -0.95 24.59 3.01
N GLY A 453 -0.71 23.60 2.11
CA GLY A 453 0.16 22.46 2.39
C GLY A 453 -0.52 21.28 3.09
N GLU A 454 -1.77 21.43 3.53
CA GLU A 454 -2.55 20.36 4.15
C GLU A 454 -3.49 19.68 3.15
N PRO A 455 -3.65 18.33 3.19
CA PRO A 455 -4.57 17.63 2.31
C PRO A 455 -6.01 17.96 2.66
N ARG A 456 -6.79 18.35 1.66
CA ARG A 456 -8.22 18.58 1.75
C ARG A 456 -8.95 17.61 0.82
N TYR A 457 -10.03 17.02 1.29
CA TYR A 457 -10.84 16.11 0.51
C TYR A 457 -12.15 16.76 0.12
N SER A 458 -12.55 16.53 -1.13
CA SER A 458 -13.81 16.95 -1.72
C SER A 458 -14.49 15.77 -2.38
N GLY A 459 -15.77 15.89 -2.74
CA GLY A 459 -16.48 14.88 -3.51
C GLY A 459 -15.87 14.69 -4.90
N ALA A 460 -15.80 13.46 -5.35
CA ALA A 460 -15.32 13.12 -6.67
C ALA A 460 -16.34 13.60 -7.73
N PRO A 461 -15.97 14.46 -8.69
CA PRO A 461 -16.90 14.97 -9.70
C PRO A 461 -17.27 13.91 -10.74
N SER A 462 -18.38 14.15 -11.45
CA SER A 462 -18.73 13.39 -12.66
C SER A 462 -17.65 13.54 -13.72
N GLY A 463 -17.34 12.47 -14.42
CA GLY A 463 -16.39 12.45 -15.52
C GLY A 463 -15.43 11.28 -15.49
N SER A 464 -14.41 11.34 -16.32
CA SER A 464 -13.41 10.27 -16.47
C SER A 464 -12.26 10.42 -15.49
N TYR A 465 -11.81 9.28 -14.98
CA TYR A 465 -10.67 9.15 -14.07
C TYR A 465 -9.62 8.23 -14.68
N GLN A 466 -8.38 8.69 -14.69
CA GLN A 466 -7.23 7.82 -14.83
C GLN A 466 -6.85 7.31 -13.43
N VAL A 467 -6.75 5.99 -13.29
CA VAL A 467 -6.46 5.33 -12.03
C VAL A 467 -5.22 4.49 -12.16
N SER A 468 -4.32 4.58 -11.20
CA SER A 468 -3.15 3.71 -11.16
C SER A 468 -2.85 3.28 -9.73
N PHE A 469 -2.39 2.03 -9.60
CA PHE A 469 -1.85 1.46 -8.39
C PHE A 469 -0.41 1.03 -8.66
N THR A 470 0.53 1.54 -7.86
CA THR A 470 1.93 1.14 -7.92
C THR A 470 2.28 0.35 -6.67
N PHE A 471 2.77 -0.86 -6.86
CA PHE A 471 3.18 -1.77 -5.79
C PHE A 471 4.70 -1.81 -5.76
N THR A 472 5.30 -1.33 -4.67
CA THR A 472 6.77 -1.29 -4.50
C THR A 472 7.17 -2.25 -3.37
N PRO A 473 8.04 -3.24 -3.63
CA PRO A 473 8.51 -4.14 -2.58
C PRO A 473 9.20 -3.40 -1.44
N LEU A 474 8.80 -3.66 -0.20
CA LEU A 474 9.39 -3.00 0.98
C LEU A 474 10.83 -3.46 1.24
N ASN A 475 11.18 -4.67 0.84
CA ASN A 475 12.51 -5.24 1.01
C ASN A 475 13.52 -4.77 -0.06
N GLY A 476 13.09 -4.06 -1.09
CA GLY A 476 13.93 -3.61 -2.21
C GLY A 476 14.29 -4.71 -3.22
N ILE A 477 13.69 -5.92 -3.10
CA ILE A 477 13.95 -7.03 -4.03
C ILE A 477 12.92 -6.97 -5.16
N GLY A 478 13.40 -6.86 -6.40
CA GLY A 478 12.58 -6.71 -7.60
C GLY A 478 12.07 -5.29 -7.81
N GLU A 479 11.57 -5.03 -9.00
CA GLU A 479 11.07 -3.72 -9.41
C GLU A 479 9.63 -3.46 -8.93
N ALA A 480 9.27 -2.19 -8.85
CA ALA A 480 7.89 -1.79 -8.61
C ALA A 480 7.00 -2.14 -9.82
N VAL A 481 5.81 -2.62 -9.55
CA VAL A 481 4.81 -2.95 -10.58
C VAL A 481 3.67 -1.96 -10.55
N ARG A 482 3.25 -1.49 -11.73
CA ARG A 482 2.14 -0.56 -11.88
C ARG A 482 1.01 -1.20 -12.66
N VAL A 483 -0.21 -1.07 -12.12
CA VAL A 483 -1.46 -1.41 -12.78
C VAL A 483 -2.23 -0.13 -12.99
N GLU A 484 -2.69 0.16 -14.21
CA GLU A 484 -3.40 1.38 -14.53
C GLU A 484 -4.54 1.16 -15.51
N GLY A 485 -5.50 2.08 -15.51
CA GLY A 485 -6.66 2.05 -16.39
C GLY A 485 -7.53 3.29 -16.19
N GLN A 486 -8.76 3.23 -16.69
CA GLN A 486 -9.71 4.32 -16.67
C GLN A 486 -11.08 3.87 -16.17
N LEU A 487 -11.76 4.74 -15.44
CA LEU A 487 -13.18 4.58 -15.11
C LEU A 487 -13.88 5.92 -15.20
N ALA A 488 -15.20 5.92 -15.16
CA ALA A 488 -15.96 7.15 -15.14
C ALA A 488 -17.08 7.10 -14.09
N LEU A 489 -17.33 8.26 -13.47
CA LEU A 489 -18.50 8.50 -12.64
C LEU A 489 -19.51 9.33 -13.40
N GLU A 490 -20.77 8.96 -13.36
CA GLU A 490 -21.90 9.74 -13.87
C GLU A 490 -22.87 9.97 -12.71
N LEU A 491 -22.75 11.14 -12.09
CA LEU A 491 -23.57 11.55 -10.96
C LEU A 491 -24.72 12.43 -11.51
N ASP A 492 -25.93 12.15 -11.07
CA ASP A 492 -27.07 13.01 -11.35
C ASP A 492 -26.89 14.33 -10.60
N VAL A 493 -26.87 15.45 -11.33
CA VAL A 493 -26.84 16.79 -10.73
C VAL A 493 -28.27 17.12 -10.29
N ARG A 494 -28.50 17.20 -8.98
CA ARG A 494 -29.79 17.59 -8.41
C ARG A 494 -29.66 18.94 -7.71
N PRO A 495 -30.34 19.99 -8.17
CA PRO A 495 -30.45 21.24 -7.41
C PRO A 495 -31.06 20.95 -6.02
N HIS A 496 -30.45 21.48 -4.97
CA HIS A 496 -30.87 21.28 -3.57
C HIS A 496 -30.76 19.86 -3.00
N GLY A 497 -30.06 18.90 -3.64
CA GLY A 497 -29.78 17.59 -3.06
C GLY A 497 -28.45 17.59 -2.30
N PHE A 498 -28.41 17.27 -1.00
CA PHE A 498 -27.18 17.19 -0.20
C PHE A 498 -26.73 15.74 0.02
N ASP A 499 -27.50 14.79 -0.46
CA ASP A 499 -27.16 13.37 -0.43
C ASP A 499 -27.27 12.76 -1.84
N PHE A 500 -27.16 11.43 -1.92
CA PHE A 500 -27.25 10.70 -3.18
C PHE A 500 -28.66 10.25 -3.52
N ASP A 501 -29.68 10.72 -2.78
CA ASP A 501 -31.04 10.39 -3.13
C ASP A 501 -31.54 11.25 -4.31
N THR A 502 -32.73 10.95 -4.80
CA THR A 502 -33.25 11.60 -6.00
C THR A 502 -34.16 12.79 -5.70
N THR A 503 -34.19 13.25 -4.45
CA THR A 503 -35.08 14.29 -3.98
C THR A 503 -34.33 15.52 -3.45
N PRO A 504 -34.90 16.72 -3.54
CA PRO A 504 -34.29 17.89 -2.91
C PRO A 504 -34.35 17.86 -1.40
N ASP A 505 -33.34 18.44 -0.79
CA ASP A 505 -33.23 18.68 0.63
C ASP A 505 -33.42 20.15 0.99
N LEU A 506 -33.98 20.44 2.12
CA LEU A 506 -33.98 21.78 2.72
C LEU A 506 -33.08 21.82 3.94
N LEU A 507 -32.55 23.00 4.25
CA LEU A 507 -31.75 23.22 5.44
C LEU A 507 -32.52 24.10 6.45
N ALA A 508 -32.40 23.79 7.74
CA ALA A 508 -32.93 24.64 8.78
C ALA A 508 -32.00 24.70 10.00
N ARG A 509 -31.82 25.89 10.56
CA ARG A 509 -31.08 26.09 11.80
C ARG A 509 -32.05 26.42 12.94
N ASP A 510 -31.93 25.67 14.06
CA ASP A 510 -32.71 25.94 15.27
C ASP A 510 -32.06 27.02 16.17
N ALA A 511 -32.74 27.34 17.29
CA ALA A 511 -32.26 28.34 18.24
C ALA A 511 -30.97 27.97 18.96
N ASP A 512 -30.69 26.67 19.08
CA ASP A 512 -29.45 26.15 19.71
C ASP A 512 -28.25 26.13 18.74
N GLY A 513 -28.48 26.56 17.51
CA GLY A 513 -27.44 26.61 16.46
C GLY A 513 -27.14 25.24 15.87
N VAL A 514 -28.06 24.29 15.97
CA VAL A 514 -27.96 23.01 15.25
C VAL A 514 -28.54 23.21 13.85
N LEU A 515 -27.77 22.77 12.84
CA LEU A 515 -28.25 22.70 11.47
C LEU A 515 -28.85 21.31 11.21
N TRP A 516 -29.97 21.30 10.52
CA TRP A 516 -30.74 20.14 10.14
C TRP A 516 -30.94 20.12 8.64
N THR A 517 -30.90 18.94 8.01
CA THR A 517 -31.47 18.68 6.69
C THR A 517 -32.83 18.08 6.84
N ASP A 518 -33.72 18.34 5.90
CA ASP A 518 -35.02 17.66 5.77
C ASP A 518 -35.17 17.27 4.29
N THR A 519 -34.99 15.97 4.01
CA THR A 519 -35.10 15.40 2.67
C THR A 519 -36.57 15.30 2.31
N THR A 520 -36.94 15.81 1.14
CA THR A 520 -38.33 15.75 0.67
C THR A 520 -38.63 14.38 0.06
N VAL A 521 -39.76 13.77 0.44
CA VAL A 521 -40.16 12.46 -0.06
C VAL A 521 -41.60 12.54 -0.52
N MET A 522 -41.89 12.21 -1.79
CA MET A 522 -43.24 12.08 -2.28
C MET A 522 -43.82 10.75 -1.85
N THR A 523 -44.95 10.77 -1.11
CA THR A 523 -45.67 9.58 -0.73
C THR A 523 -46.42 8.97 -1.91
N PRO A 524 -46.85 7.68 -1.86
CA PRO A 524 -47.69 7.09 -2.91
C PRO A 524 -49.03 7.83 -3.12
N GLU A 525 -49.54 8.51 -2.09
CA GLU A 525 -50.74 9.30 -2.12
C GLU A 525 -50.58 10.69 -2.74
N GLY A 526 -49.30 11.05 -3.11
CA GLY A 526 -48.95 12.33 -3.70
C GLY A 526 -48.77 13.47 -2.71
N GLU A 527 -48.62 13.15 -1.41
CA GLU A 527 -48.25 14.10 -0.38
C GLU A 527 -46.74 14.23 -0.26
N LEU A 528 -46.26 15.37 0.21
CA LEU A 528 -44.85 15.63 0.39
C LEU A 528 -44.46 15.51 1.87
N ASP A 529 -43.70 14.51 2.21
CA ASP A 529 -43.16 14.26 3.55
C ASP A 529 -41.71 14.73 3.68
N GLY A 530 -41.30 15.04 4.93
CA GLY A 530 -39.91 15.37 5.29
C GLY A 530 -39.25 14.27 6.11
N ARG A 531 -38.00 13.96 5.80
CA ARG A 531 -37.13 13.11 6.60
C ARG A 531 -35.99 13.92 7.21
N ARG A 532 -36.14 14.27 8.49
CA ARG A 532 -35.18 15.16 9.16
C ARG A 532 -33.97 14.41 9.64
N ALA A 533 -32.77 14.98 9.34
CA ALA A 533 -31.49 14.50 9.82
C ALA A 533 -30.65 15.66 10.43
N ARG A 534 -29.84 15.32 11.43
CA ARG A 534 -28.96 16.31 12.08
C ARG A 534 -27.65 16.44 11.30
N VAL A 535 -27.34 17.65 10.82
CA VAL A 535 -26.05 17.98 10.18
C VAL A 535 -24.97 18.19 11.23
N GLY A 536 -25.19 19.12 12.18
CA GLY A 536 -24.21 19.44 13.22
C GLY A 536 -24.59 20.67 14.04
N ALA A 537 -23.81 20.95 15.08
CA ALA A 537 -23.96 22.14 15.92
C ALA A 537 -22.89 23.21 15.55
N GLY A 538 -23.01 24.41 16.14
CA GLY A 538 -22.06 25.51 15.93
C GLY A 538 -22.48 26.49 14.83
N TRP A 539 -23.61 26.29 14.18
CA TRP A 539 -24.07 27.13 13.05
C TRP A 539 -24.63 28.49 13.50
N GLN A 540 -24.78 28.75 14.78
CA GLN A 540 -25.07 30.10 15.31
C GLN A 540 -23.91 31.09 15.04
N ALA A 541 -22.74 30.62 14.64
CA ALA A 541 -21.61 31.46 14.23
C ALA A 541 -21.93 32.28 12.96
N TYR A 542 -22.90 31.81 12.15
CA TYR A 542 -23.24 32.43 10.87
C TYR A 542 -24.52 33.26 10.98
N ASP A 543 -24.52 34.43 10.34
CA ASP A 543 -25.69 35.28 10.21
C ASP A 543 -26.46 35.04 8.89
N ARG A 544 -25.86 34.35 7.93
CA ARG A 544 -26.48 33.89 6.67
C ARG A 544 -25.96 32.49 6.33
N ILE A 545 -26.87 31.63 5.93
CA ILE A 545 -26.60 30.31 5.33
C ILE A 545 -27.44 30.28 4.05
N GLU A 546 -26.83 29.90 2.93
CA GLU A 546 -27.49 29.93 1.63
C GLU A 546 -27.14 28.66 0.85
N THR A 547 -28.15 27.99 0.36
CA THR A 547 -28.02 26.87 -0.59
C THR A 547 -27.62 27.41 -1.96
N THR A 548 -26.52 26.96 -2.51
CA THR A 548 -25.97 27.50 -3.75
C THR A 548 -26.16 26.60 -4.95
N GLY A 549 -26.61 25.35 -4.78
CA GLY A 549 -26.53 24.34 -5.81
C GLY A 549 -25.10 23.80 -5.94
N ASP A 550 -24.85 22.97 -6.95
CA ASP A 550 -23.56 22.31 -7.20
C ASP A 550 -22.53 23.27 -7.83
N ILE A 551 -21.89 24.10 -7.02
CA ILE A 551 -20.83 25.00 -7.45
C ILE A 551 -19.45 24.35 -7.47
N ALA A 552 -19.27 23.21 -6.79
CA ALA A 552 -18.06 22.40 -6.78
C ALA A 552 -18.00 21.36 -7.91
N ARG A 553 -19.09 21.14 -8.64
CA ARG A 553 -19.24 20.10 -9.68
C ARG A 553 -19.12 18.68 -9.12
N SER A 554 -19.56 18.48 -7.89
CA SER A 554 -19.56 17.16 -7.22
C SER A 554 -20.83 16.35 -7.47
N GLY A 555 -21.81 16.91 -8.20
CA GLY A 555 -23.14 16.32 -8.42
C GLY A 555 -24.10 16.56 -7.26
N ARG A 556 -23.73 17.36 -6.26
CA ARG A 556 -24.53 17.65 -5.05
C ARG A 556 -24.57 19.14 -4.78
N SER A 557 -25.63 19.57 -4.11
CA SER A 557 -25.76 20.97 -3.71
C SER A 557 -24.77 21.33 -2.61
N ASP A 558 -24.17 22.51 -2.76
CA ASP A 558 -23.27 23.11 -1.80
C ASP A 558 -23.96 24.25 -1.05
N ILE A 559 -23.31 24.74 -0.01
CA ILE A 559 -23.78 25.93 0.72
C ILE A 559 -22.66 26.95 0.92
N VAL A 560 -23.06 28.20 1.03
CA VAL A 560 -22.22 29.25 1.58
C VAL A 560 -22.77 29.71 2.93
N ALA A 561 -21.89 30.06 3.86
CA ALA A 561 -22.27 30.60 5.17
C ALA A 561 -21.41 31.83 5.48
N ARG A 562 -22.07 32.94 5.80
CA ARG A 562 -21.39 34.19 6.20
C ARG A 562 -21.32 34.26 7.73
N ASP A 563 -20.12 34.43 8.25
CA ASP A 563 -19.96 34.67 9.68
C ASP A 563 -20.22 36.14 10.05
N ARG A 564 -20.36 36.43 11.34
CA ARG A 564 -20.65 37.78 11.87
C ARG A 564 -19.53 38.77 11.62
N SER A 565 -18.31 38.34 11.31
CA SER A 565 -17.20 39.20 10.92
C SER A 565 -17.23 39.59 9.44
N GLY A 566 -18.14 39.01 8.66
CA GLY A 566 -18.31 39.25 7.24
C GLY A 566 -17.38 38.41 6.39
N VAL A 567 -16.86 37.29 6.90
CA VAL A 567 -16.20 36.26 6.07
C VAL A 567 -17.23 35.31 5.51
N LEU A 568 -17.18 35.08 4.21
CA LEU A 568 -17.95 34.04 3.53
C LEU A 568 -17.16 32.75 3.50
N TRP A 569 -17.80 31.68 3.94
CA TRP A 569 -17.28 30.32 3.97
C TRP A 569 -18.06 29.45 3.00
N PHE A 570 -17.37 28.59 2.31
CA PHE A 570 -17.92 27.58 1.43
C PHE A 570 -17.88 26.21 2.09
N TYR A 571 -18.96 25.44 1.95
CA TYR A 571 -19.09 24.06 2.41
C TYR A 571 -19.58 23.20 1.26
N GLU A 572 -18.76 22.25 0.86
CA GLU A 572 -19.12 21.26 -0.13
C GLU A 572 -19.87 20.10 0.54
N SER A 573 -20.95 19.62 -0.09
CA SER A 573 -21.66 18.44 0.39
C SER A 573 -20.83 17.18 0.21
N ASN A 574 -20.89 16.29 1.23
CA ASN A 574 -20.23 14.99 1.18
C ASN A 574 -21.13 13.87 0.62
N GLY A 575 -22.37 14.16 0.24
CA GLY A 575 -23.30 13.21 -0.31
C GLY A 575 -24.07 12.34 0.71
N TYR A 576 -23.91 12.65 1.98
CA TYR A 576 -24.58 11.92 3.08
C TYR A 576 -25.38 12.88 3.98
N GLY A 577 -25.90 13.96 3.40
CA GLY A 577 -26.63 15.01 4.12
C GLY A 577 -25.74 15.79 5.10
N ARG A 578 -24.41 15.81 4.88
CA ARG A 578 -23.45 16.55 5.66
C ARG A 578 -22.46 17.28 4.73
N PHE A 579 -21.53 18.02 5.31
CA PHE A 579 -20.56 18.82 4.57
C PHE A 579 -19.13 18.45 4.95
N TYR A 580 -18.22 18.63 3.99
CA TYR A 580 -16.77 18.61 4.23
C TYR A 580 -16.34 19.84 5.04
N ASP A 581 -15.09 19.90 5.44
CA ASP A 581 -14.52 21.05 6.12
C ASP A 581 -14.65 22.31 5.26
N ARG A 582 -15.00 23.42 5.91
CA ARG A 582 -15.23 24.70 5.22
C ARG A 582 -13.96 25.27 4.61
N SER A 583 -14.10 25.89 3.45
CA SER A 583 -13.08 26.74 2.85
C SER A 583 -13.46 28.20 2.92
N ARG A 584 -12.44 29.06 2.95
CA ARG A 584 -12.63 30.50 3.02
C ARG A 584 -12.80 31.10 1.62
N VAL A 585 -13.97 31.61 1.30
CA VAL A 585 -14.20 32.36 0.04
C VAL A 585 -13.56 33.75 0.09
N GLY A 586 -13.79 34.49 1.18
CA GLY A 586 -13.21 35.82 1.35
C GLY A 586 -13.88 36.65 2.43
N GLY A 587 -13.28 37.78 2.78
CA GLY A 587 -13.85 38.75 3.69
C GLY A 587 -14.59 39.90 2.96
N GLY A 588 -15.25 40.77 3.75
CA GLY A 588 -15.93 41.96 3.22
C GLY A 588 -17.40 41.71 2.83
N TRP A 589 -17.95 40.53 3.10
CA TRP A 589 -19.32 40.19 2.73
C TRP A 589 -20.43 40.81 3.62
N GLN A 590 -20.05 41.45 4.72
CA GLN A 590 -20.97 42.23 5.56
C GLN A 590 -21.56 43.48 4.86
N VAL A 591 -21.08 43.82 3.67
CA VAL A 591 -21.64 44.89 2.83
C VAL A 591 -22.95 44.50 2.18
N TYR A 592 -23.26 43.17 2.11
CA TYR A 592 -24.46 42.66 1.53
C TYR A 592 -25.53 42.39 2.59
N ASP A 593 -26.78 42.82 2.30
CA ASP A 593 -27.93 42.56 3.16
C ASP A 593 -28.55 41.21 2.84
N GLN A 594 -28.49 40.80 1.57
CA GLN A 594 -29.06 39.54 1.11
C GLN A 594 -28.10 38.76 0.22
N LEU A 595 -28.18 37.45 0.32
CA LEU A 595 -27.57 36.47 -0.56
C LEU A 595 -28.68 35.60 -1.12
N SER A 596 -28.56 35.10 -2.34
CA SER A 596 -29.50 34.16 -2.96
C SER A 596 -28.75 33.29 -3.96
N GLY A 597 -28.73 31.99 -3.73
CA GLY A 597 -28.10 30.96 -4.57
C GLY A 597 -29.12 30.10 -5.29
N GLY A 598 -28.69 28.93 -5.77
CA GLY A 598 -29.54 27.85 -6.26
C GLY A 598 -30.05 28.00 -7.69
N SER A 599 -29.64 29.01 -8.45
CA SER A 599 -30.06 29.23 -9.83
C SER A 599 -28.90 29.50 -10.77
N ASP A 600 -28.93 28.95 -11.98
CA ASP A 600 -28.02 29.32 -13.09
C ASP A 600 -28.57 30.56 -13.80
N TYR A 601 -28.08 31.73 -13.41
CA TYR A 601 -28.50 33.00 -14.03
C TYR A 601 -27.73 33.33 -15.29
N THR A 602 -26.58 32.69 -15.52
CA THR A 602 -25.72 32.95 -16.67
C THR A 602 -25.94 31.98 -17.82
N GLY A 603 -26.68 30.91 -17.65
CA GLY A 603 -26.97 29.88 -18.65
C GLY A 603 -25.74 29.01 -18.99
N ASP A 604 -24.75 28.96 -18.08
CA ASP A 604 -23.54 28.20 -18.32
C ASP A 604 -23.57 26.78 -17.68
N GLY A 605 -24.77 26.39 -17.19
CA GLY A 605 -24.99 25.07 -16.55
C GLY A 605 -24.53 24.98 -15.10
N ARG A 606 -24.12 26.09 -14.49
CA ARG A 606 -23.71 26.18 -13.09
C ARG A 606 -24.56 27.18 -12.33
N PRO A 607 -24.97 26.83 -11.10
CA PRO A 607 -25.69 27.79 -10.27
C PRO A 607 -24.76 28.94 -9.83
N ASP A 608 -25.31 30.14 -9.77
CA ASP A 608 -24.63 31.38 -9.44
C ASP A 608 -25.10 31.92 -8.07
N LEU A 609 -24.39 32.92 -7.50
CA LEU A 609 -24.77 33.62 -6.30
C LEU A 609 -25.10 35.09 -6.58
N LEU A 610 -26.29 35.53 -6.19
CA LEU A 610 -26.68 36.92 -6.16
C LEU A 610 -26.46 37.55 -4.78
N ALA A 611 -26.11 38.81 -4.74
CA ALA A 611 -25.93 39.56 -3.50
C ALA A 611 -26.46 40.99 -3.67
N THR A 612 -27.33 41.45 -2.75
CA THR A 612 -27.80 42.85 -2.73
C THR A 612 -27.03 43.60 -1.65
N ASP A 613 -26.38 44.71 -2.02
CA ASP A 613 -25.68 45.55 -1.06
C ASP A 613 -26.63 46.55 -0.35
N LYS A 614 -26.11 47.22 0.71
CA LYS A 614 -26.86 48.20 1.52
C LYS A 614 -27.35 49.40 0.73
N ALA A 615 -26.77 49.67 -0.43
CA ALA A 615 -27.22 50.75 -1.34
C ALA A 615 -28.31 50.25 -2.30
N GLY A 616 -28.74 48.99 -2.22
CA GLY A 616 -29.71 48.36 -3.10
C GLY A 616 -29.19 48.04 -4.48
N VAL A 617 -27.88 47.86 -4.66
CA VAL A 617 -27.29 47.33 -5.87
C VAL A 617 -27.24 45.84 -5.85
N LEU A 618 -27.74 45.16 -6.89
CA LEU A 618 -27.66 43.74 -7.10
C LEU A 618 -26.35 43.38 -7.82
N TRP A 619 -25.65 42.46 -7.28
CA TRP A 619 -24.38 41.90 -7.76
C TRP A 619 -24.51 40.42 -8.06
N LEU A 620 -23.94 39.98 -9.16
CA LEU A 620 -23.81 38.58 -9.56
C LEU A 620 -22.38 38.09 -9.30
N TYR A 621 -22.24 36.97 -8.66
CA TYR A 621 -21.05 36.18 -8.53
C TYR A 621 -21.23 34.87 -9.31
N ARG A 622 -20.60 34.77 -10.47
CA ARG A 622 -20.66 33.56 -11.31
C ARG A 622 -19.81 32.47 -10.66
N SER A 623 -20.35 31.25 -10.55
CA SER A 623 -19.57 30.12 -10.07
C SER A 623 -18.52 29.70 -11.10
N THR A 624 -17.38 29.18 -10.61
CA THR A 624 -16.24 28.77 -11.43
C THR A 624 -16.16 27.26 -11.61
N GLY A 625 -16.83 26.48 -10.78
CA GLY A 625 -16.67 25.04 -10.66
C GLY A 625 -15.38 24.61 -9.96
N ASN A 626 -14.68 25.56 -9.31
CA ASN A 626 -13.44 25.30 -8.56
C ASN A 626 -13.67 25.53 -7.06
N VAL A 627 -13.45 24.52 -6.25
CA VAL A 627 -13.65 24.56 -4.77
C VAL A 627 -12.74 25.57 -4.09
N ASP A 628 -11.56 25.86 -4.63
CA ASP A 628 -10.58 26.78 -4.04
C ASP A 628 -10.88 28.25 -4.40
N ALA A 629 -11.62 28.49 -5.45
CA ALA A 629 -12.05 29.80 -5.91
C ALA A 629 -13.47 29.74 -6.47
N PRO A 630 -14.49 29.46 -5.64
CA PRO A 630 -15.83 29.07 -6.11
C PRO A 630 -16.54 30.15 -6.92
N PHE A 631 -16.16 31.42 -6.78
CA PHE A 631 -16.80 32.54 -7.48
C PHE A 631 -15.80 33.39 -8.26
N ALA A 632 -16.20 33.78 -9.44
CA ALA A 632 -15.50 34.80 -10.22
C ALA A 632 -15.74 36.22 -9.64
N ALA A 633 -15.01 37.20 -10.15
CA ALA A 633 -15.21 38.61 -9.77
C ALA A 633 -16.67 39.04 -10.02
N ARG A 634 -17.24 39.78 -9.07
CA ARG A 634 -18.63 40.23 -9.14
C ARG A 634 -18.93 41.11 -10.35
N LYS A 635 -20.12 40.93 -10.93
CA LYS A 635 -20.69 41.78 -11.98
C LYS A 635 -21.89 42.53 -11.46
N LYS A 636 -22.01 43.83 -11.71
CA LYS A 636 -23.19 44.61 -11.37
C LYS A 636 -24.37 44.19 -12.28
N VAL A 637 -25.51 43.81 -11.69
CA VAL A 637 -26.75 43.48 -12.41
C VAL A 637 -27.64 44.71 -12.54
N GLY A 638 -27.83 45.46 -11.45
CA GLY A 638 -28.68 46.64 -11.47
C GLY A 638 -28.78 47.32 -10.12
N SER A 639 -29.55 48.41 -10.07
CA SER A 639 -29.82 49.17 -8.83
C SER A 639 -31.32 49.17 -8.53
N GLY A 640 -31.75 49.63 -7.34
CA GLY A 640 -33.13 49.68 -6.90
C GLY A 640 -33.64 48.41 -6.24
N TRP A 641 -32.75 47.42 -5.91
CA TRP A 641 -33.13 46.15 -5.30
C TRP A 641 -33.32 46.25 -3.74
N GLY A 642 -32.99 47.36 -3.12
CA GLY A 642 -33.23 47.61 -1.70
C GLY A 642 -34.73 47.69 -1.28
N VAL A 643 -35.67 47.65 -2.22
CA VAL A 643 -37.10 47.55 -1.97
C VAL A 643 -37.51 46.15 -1.52
N TYR A 644 -36.73 45.12 -1.81
CA TYR A 644 -37.01 43.75 -1.48
C TYR A 644 -36.42 43.38 -0.10
N ASN A 645 -37.14 42.59 0.66
CA ASN A 645 -36.70 42.01 1.92
C ASN A 645 -36.22 40.58 1.79
N GLN A 646 -36.53 39.92 0.65
CA GLN A 646 -36.01 38.59 0.36
C GLN A 646 -35.89 38.37 -1.18
N LEU A 647 -34.79 37.77 -1.60
CA LEU A 647 -34.54 37.24 -2.93
C LEU A 647 -34.47 35.72 -2.85
N VAL A 648 -34.99 35.01 -3.84
CA VAL A 648 -35.07 33.55 -3.87
C VAL A 648 -34.71 33.04 -5.26
N GLY A 649 -33.62 32.30 -5.36
CA GLY A 649 -33.26 31.56 -6.56
C GLY A 649 -34.10 30.29 -6.65
N THR A 650 -34.88 30.16 -7.70
CA THR A 650 -35.85 29.06 -7.86
C THR A 650 -35.51 28.10 -8.98
N GLY A 651 -34.38 28.32 -9.72
CA GLY A 651 -34.24 27.65 -11.00
C GLY A 651 -35.23 28.22 -12.04
N ASN A 652 -35.46 27.51 -13.12
CA ASN A 652 -36.38 27.96 -14.19
C ASN A 652 -37.84 27.60 -13.83
N ILE A 653 -38.45 28.37 -12.92
CA ILE A 653 -39.80 28.11 -12.40
C ILE A 653 -40.92 28.57 -13.35
N ALA A 654 -40.58 29.45 -14.31
CA ALA A 654 -41.54 30.15 -15.18
C ALA A 654 -41.27 30.00 -16.67
N GLY A 655 -40.40 29.07 -17.10
CA GLY A 655 -40.13 28.76 -18.48
C GLY A 655 -39.23 29.77 -19.22
N ALA A 656 -38.31 30.42 -18.49
CA ALA A 656 -37.33 31.34 -19.07
C ALA A 656 -36.19 30.58 -19.80
N ALA A 657 -35.22 31.32 -20.36
CA ALA A 657 -34.03 30.74 -20.98
C ALA A 657 -32.99 30.25 -19.95
N SER A 658 -33.08 30.72 -18.71
CA SER A 658 -32.17 30.41 -17.61
C SER A 658 -32.90 30.47 -16.26
N GLY A 659 -32.18 30.39 -15.15
CA GLY A 659 -32.81 30.46 -13.83
C GLY A 659 -33.52 31.78 -13.55
N ASP A 660 -34.70 31.68 -12.94
CA ASP A 660 -35.56 32.79 -12.53
C ASP A 660 -35.26 33.26 -11.12
N LEU A 661 -35.71 34.46 -10.79
CA LEU A 661 -35.59 35.04 -9.46
C LEU A 661 -36.96 35.50 -8.96
N LEU A 662 -37.35 35.01 -7.76
CA LEU A 662 -38.46 35.58 -7.03
C LEU A 662 -37.96 36.62 -6.02
N ALA A 663 -38.72 37.73 -5.88
CA ALA A 663 -38.33 38.80 -4.99
C ALA A 663 -39.57 39.26 -4.20
N ARG A 664 -39.53 39.15 -2.85
CA ARG A 664 -40.59 39.65 -1.96
C ARG A 664 -40.25 41.05 -1.51
N ASP A 665 -41.17 41.99 -1.74
CA ASP A 665 -41.00 43.35 -1.24
C ASP A 665 -41.48 43.48 0.24
N LYS A 666 -41.14 44.65 0.83
CA LYS A 666 -41.44 44.95 2.23
C LYS A 666 -42.97 44.95 2.54
N ASN A 667 -43.81 45.13 1.53
CA ASN A 667 -45.26 45.08 1.68
C ASN A 667 -45.87 43.69 1.52
N GLY A 668 -45.00 42.68 1.24
CA GLY A 668 -45.42 41.29 1.05
C GLY A 668 -45.94 40.98 -0.34
N ALA A 669 -45.66 41.82 -1.34
CA ALA A 669 -45.85 41.44 -2.71
C ALA A 669 -44.68 40.63 -3.23
N LEU A 670 -45.00 39.51 -3.89
CA LEU A 670 -43.99 38.64 -4.57
C LEU A 670 -43.91 38.96 -6.03
N TRP A 671 -42.72 39.18 -6.51
CA TRP A 671 -42.39 39.54 -7.86
C TRP A 671 -41.52 38.49 -8.54
N LEU A 672 -41.83 38.17 -9.80
CA LEU A 672 -41.06 37.28 -10.64
C LEU A 672 -40.18 38.11 -11.61
N TYR A 673 -38.92 37.74 -11.73
CA TYR A 673 -37.98 38.20 -12.73
C TYR A 673 -37.48 37.01 -13.56
N LEU A 674 -37.73 37.03 -14.88
CA LEU A 674 -37.28 35.99 -15.77
C LEU A 674 -35.80 36.17 -16.11
N GLY A 675 -35.00 35.11 -15.98
CA GLY A 675 -33.59 35.12 -16.36
C GLY A 675 -33.37 35.19 -17.86
N LYS A 676 -32.37 35.95 -18.31
CA LYS A 676 -32.00 36.08 -19.73
C LYS A 676 -30.84 35.22 -20.18
N GLY A 677 -30.17 34.51 -19.24
CA GLY A 677 -29.00 33.68 -19.54
C GLY A 677 -27.68 34.46 -19.64
N ASP A 678 -27.67 35.74 -19.32
CA ASP A 678 -26.49 36.60 -19.29
C ASP A 678 -26.21 37.20 -17.91
N GLY A 679 -26.93 36.72 -16.89
CA GLY A 679 -26.90 37.21 -15.51
C GLY A 679 -27.75 38.48 -15.33
N THR A 680 -28.64 38.83 -16.27
CA THR A 680 -29.61 39.91 -16.18
C THR A 680 -31.05 39.39 -16.25
N PHE A 681 -32.02 40.25 -15.95
CA PHE A 681 -33.41 39.85 -15.82
C PHE A 681 -34.33 40.71 -16.73
N THR A 682 -35.52 40.18 -16.99
CA THR A 682 -36.61 40.96 -17.61
C THR A 682 -37.21 41.97 -16.61
N GLY A 683 -38.19 42.75 -17.06
CA GLY A 683 -39.05 43.52 -16.16
C GLY A 683 -39.83 42.57 -15.23
N ARG A 684 -40.11 43.02 -13.98
CA ARG A 684 -40.80 42.20 -12.97
C ARG A 684 -42.28 42.01 -13.34
N THR A 685 -42.77 40.83 -12.93
CA THR A 685 -44.23 40.48 -12.99
C THR A 685 -44.74 40.21 -11.60
N LEU A 686 -45.90 40.72 -11.22
CA LEU A 686 -46.50 40.44 -9.91
C LEU A 686 -47.03 38.99 -9.87
N VAL A 687 -46.57 38.20 -8.90
CA VAL A 687 -47.05 36.85 -8.63
C VAL A 687 -48.27 36.88 -7.70
N GLY A 688 -48.23 37.72 -6.66
CA GLY A 688 -49.30 37.86 -5.70
C GLY A 688 -48.91 38.68 -4.50
N SER A 689 -49.81 38.85 -3.54
CA SER A 689 -49.65 39.59 -2.30
C SER A 689 -49.87 38.69 -1.05
N GLY A 690 -49.53 39.20 0.11
CA GLY A 690 -49.73 38.48 1.36
C GLY A 690 -48.57 37.55 1.77
N TRP A 691 -47.44 37.58 1.07
CA TRP A 691 -46.31 36.71 1.33
C TRP A 691 -45.49 37.01 2.60
N ASN A 692 -45.82 38.11 3.31
CA ASN A 692 -45.31 38.40 4.66
C ASN A 692 -45.87 37.46 5.75
N ALA A 693 -46.87 36.59 5.41
CA ALA A 693 -47.32 35.49 6.27
C ALA A 693 -46.19 34.44 6.46
N TYR A 694 -45.20 34.43 5.62
CA TYR A 694 -44.08 33.51 5.69
C TYR A 694 -42.82 34.23 6.18
N THR A 695 -42.09 33.55 7.05
CA THR A 695 -40.79 34.06 7.55
C THR A 695 -39.74 33.98 6.46
N GLU A 696 -39.67 32.83 5.79
CA GLU A 696 -38.69 32.57 4.73
C GLU A 696 -39.36 31.86 3.52
N LEU A 697 -38.84 32.19 2.34
CA LEU A 697 -39.16 31.56 1.05
C LEU A 697 -37.91 30.84 0.58
N ILE A 698 -38.03 29.60 0.09
CA ILE A 698 -36.90 28.77 -0.28
C ILE A 698 -37.18 28.18 -1.67
N GLY A 699 -36.26 28.31 -2.61
CA GLY A 699 -36.26 27.53 -3.84
C GLY A 699 -35.91 26.09 -3.52
N GLY A 700 -36.79 25.13 -3.79
CA GLY A 700 -36.63 23.75 -3.34
C GLY A 700 -36.28 22.75 -4.43
N GLY A 701 -35.80 23.19 -5.61
CA GLY A 701 -35.64 22.27 -6.74
C GLY A 701 -36.97 21.66 -7.18
N ASP A 702 -36.96 20.52 -7.87
CA ASP A 702 -38.16 19.76 -8.30
C ASP A 702 -38.50 18.71 -7.27
N ALA A 703 -39.30 19.11 -6.26
CA ALA A 703 -39.64 18.27 -5.11
C ALA A 703 -40.81 17.32 -5.37
N ASP A 704 -41.71 17.67 -6.34
CA ASP A 704 -42.79 16.80 -6.73
C ASP A 704 -42.54 15.96 -7.99
N ASN A 705 -41.27 16.00 -8.51
CA ASN A 705 -40.77 15.27 -9.67
C ASN A 705 -41.63 15.50 -10.95
N ASP A 706 -42.19 16.70 -11.12
CA ASP A 706 -42.92 17.08 -12.34
C ASP A 706 -42.05 17.74 -13.43
N GLY A 707 -40.76 17.82 -13.20
CA GLY A 707 -39.75 18.41 -14.08
C GLY A 707 -39.64 19.93 -13.97
N LYS A 708 -40.22 20.56 -12.96
CA LYS A 708 -40.20 22.00 -12.74
C LYS A 708 -39.76 22.33 -11.34
N PRO A 709 -38.92 23.35 -11.17
CA PRO A 709 -38.52 23.78 -9.83
C PRO A 709 -39.74 24.31 -9.01
N ASP A 710 -39.68 24.10 -7.70
CA ASP A 710 -40.71 24.39 -6.72
C ASP A 710 -40.29 25.46 -5.72
N LEU A 711 -41.27 25.97 -4.97
CA LEU A 711 -41.06 26.92 -3.89
C LEU A 711 -41.60 26.38 -2.57
N PHE A 712 -40.80 26.46 -1.52
CA PHE A 712 -41.21 26.27 -0.14
C PHE A 712 -41.36 27.60 0.59
N ALA A 713 -42.31 27.67 1.53
CA ALA A 713 -42.57 28.86 2.33
C ALA A 713 -42.71 28.48 3.80
N TYR A 714 -41.77 28.87 4.63
CA TYR A 714 -41.76 28.56 6.08
C TYR A 714 -42.41 29.67 6.87
N SER A 715 -43.36 29.27 7.74
CA SER A 715 -43.98 30.14 8.74
C SER A 715 -43.48 29.78 10.15
N ALA A 716 -42.65 30.65 10.73
CA ALA A 716 -42.17 30.47 12.11
C ALA A 716 -43.32 30.56 13.13
N ALA A 717 -44.34 31.35 12.87
CA ALA A 717 -45.52 31.48 13.75
C ALA A 717 -46.30 30.18 13.83
N GLU A 718 -46.46 29.48 12.71
CA GLU A 718 -47.19 28.22 12.63
C GLU A 718 -46.26 27.00 12.81
N ARG A 719 -44.97 27.18 12.77
CA ARG A 719 -43.95 26.12 12.76
C ARG A 719 -44.21 25.08 11.64
N LYS A 720 -44.52 25.58 10.46
CA LYS A 720 -44.90 24.78 9.29
C LYS A 720 -44.25 25.32 8.02
N THR A 721 -44.00 24.40 7.09
CA THR A 721 -43.64 24.71 5.73
C THR A 721 -44.82 24.48 4.82
N TYR A 722 -44.96 25.31 3.81
CA TYR A 722 -45.98 25.18 2.75
C TYR A 722 -45.27 24.97 1.43
N PHE A 723 -45.83 24.12 0.59
CA PHE A 723 -45.29 23.75 -0.72
C PHE A 723 -46.11 24.41 -1.84
N TYR A 724 -45.43 25.00 -2.78
CA TYR A 724 -45.99 25.57 -4.01
C TYR A 724 -45.28 24.95 -5.22
N GLY A 725 -45.93 24.03 -5.95
CA GLY A 725 -45.36 23.46 -7.18
C GLY A 725 -45.20 24.48 -8.27
N GLY A 726 -44.11 24.43 -9.01
CA GLY A 726 -43.88 25.25 -10.18
C GLY A 726 -44.82 24.88 -11.34
N THR A 727 -45.09 25.81 -12.23
CA THR A 727 -45.97 25.56 -13.39
C THR A 727 -45.20 25.63 -14.72
N GLY A 728 -44.05 26.30 -14.76
CA GLY A 728 -43.34 26.64 -16.00
C GLY A 728 -44.03 27.76 -16.78
N ASP A 729 -45.05 28.40 -16.23
CA ASP A 729 -45.83 29.50 -16.89
C ASP A 729 -45.58 30.83 -16.17
N ARG A 730 -45.06 31.81 -16.89
CA ARG A 730 -44.74 33.14 -16.35
C ARG A 730 -45.98 33.90 -15.85
N THR A 731 -47.17 33.57 -16.33
CA THR A 731 -48.44 34.26 -15.96
C THR A 731 -48.98 33.71 -14.68
N LYS A 732 -48.70 32.46 -14.34
CA LYS A 732 -49.11 31.79 -13.12
C LYS A 732 -47.96 30.84 -12.65
N PRO A 733 -46.85 31.35 -12.18
CA PRO A 733 -45.64 30.53 -11.97
C PRO A 733 -45.77 29.48 -10.88
N LEU A 734 -46.76 29.63 -9.98
CA LEU A 734 -46.93 28.75 -8.82
C LEU A 734 -48.33 28.12 -8.82
N LYS A 735 -48.45 26.85 -8.50
CA LYS A 735 -49.67 26.11 -8.17
C LYS A 735 -50.26 26.59 -6.83
N VAL A 736 -51.48 26.18 -6.52
CA VAL A 736 -52.05 26.40 -5.21
C VAL A 736 -51.21 25.69 -4.13
N ARG A 737 -51.00 26.37 -2.98
CA ARG A 737 -50.26 25.83 -1.87
C ARG A 737 -50.81 24.49 -1.36
N ARG A 738 -49.91 23.59 -1.00
CA ARG A 738 -50.23 22.33 -0.33
C ARG A 738 -49.55 22.26 1.05
N ALA A 739 -50.15 21.57 2.00
CA ALA A 739 -49.51 21.21 3.26
C ALA A 739 -48.48 20.12 2.98
N ASN A 740 -47.47 20.03 3.83
CA ASN A 740 -46.44 19.00 3.82
C ASN A 740 -45.87 18.82 5.24
N THR A 741 -45.06 17.81 5.45
CA THR A 741 -44.45 17.56 6.79
C THR A 741 -43.01 18.03 6.88
N VAL A 742 -42.45 18.62 5.81
CA VAL A 742 -41.08 19.14 5.78
C VAL A 742 -40.90 20.23 6.85
N PHE A 743 -39.96 20.02 7.76
CA PHE A 743 -39.74 20.85 8.96
C PHE A 743 -40.96 21.08 9.87
N ALA A 744 -41.97 20.21 9.80
CA ALA A 744 -43.18 20.35 10.63
C ALA A 744 -42.85 20.30 12.13
N GLY A 745 -43.49 21.21 12.89
CA GLY A 745 -43.34 21.32 14.35
C GLY A 745 -42.01 21.90 14.85
N GLY A 746 -41.03 22.14 14.00
CA GLY A 746 -39.75 22.69 14.36
C GLY A 746 -39.76 24.21 14.50
N ALA A 747 -39.04 24.75 15.50
CA ALA A 747 -38.83 26.19 15.67
C ALA A 747 -37.44 26.53 15.09
N TYR A 748 -37.43 27.09 13.88
CA TYR A 748 -36.21 27.46 13.22
C TYR A 748 -36.04 28.97 13.12
N ASN A 749 -34.84 29.45 13.30
CA ASN A 749 -34.47 30.85 13.16
C ASN A 749 -33.86 31.18 11.78
N HIS A 750 -33.65 30.17 10.95
CA HIS A 750 -33.23 30.29 9.58
C HIS A 750 -33.57 29.00 8.79
N VAL A 751 -34.09 29.13 7.58
CA VAL A 751 -34.39 28.03 6.66
C VAL A 751 -33.84 28.41 5.27
N ALA A 752 -33.10 27.48 4.58
CA ALA A 752 -32.45 27.72 3.30
C ALA A 752 -32.58 26.49 2.37
#